data_ffdcf38a902c716ffdd232c7ca8135a2
#
_entry.id   ffdcf38a902c716ffdd232c7ca8135a2
#
_cell.length_a   1.000
_cell.length_b   1.000
_cell.length_c   1.000
_cell.angle_alpha   90.00
_cell.angle_beta   90.00
_cell.angle_gamma   90.00
#
_symmetry.space_group_name_H-M   'P 1'
#
loop_
_entity.id
_entity.type
_entity.pdbx_description
1 polymer ?
#
loop_
_entity_poly.entity_id
_entity_poly.type
_entity_poly.pdbx_seq_one_letter_code
_entity_poly.pdbx_strand_id
1 'polypeptide(L)'
;MDRFFSELDRYLFGVGRHYQIYEKMGAHPCTFEGKEGVYFAVWAPHAKAVSLVSDRNGWNPEANPMIRVEDSGIFECFVPDMGENELYKYAILTQKDEWIYKADPYGFFSEFRPGTASVTTDLTNFSWNDKAWMEARKKKNMDESPMMIYEVHLGSWKREGNPERNGFISYQKAGRDLAEYCNYMGYTHVELMGIAEHPFDGSWGYQVTGYYAPTSRHGSPKDFMEMVDILHEAGIGVILDWVPAHFPKDAHGLADFDGEACYEHPDSRLGEHPDWGTKIFNYGKTEVQNFLIANALYWYELYHIDGLRVDAVASMLYLDYGRRDGEWLPNRFGGNGNLEAIEFFKHLNSIIRKREDGSMIIAEESTAWPDITKSPEEGGLGFHFKWNMGWMHDFLAYMKEDPLYRSYHHNKMTFGMSYAYSEKFILVLSHDEVVHLKRSMIEKMPGIEEERFQNLKAGYFFMLGHAGKKLLFMGQDFGQYSEWSEARSIDWYLLEEKENRSLHNFMRDLLHLYREYPAFYEADYEYEGFSWVNADDSSRSIYSFIRNRKNHYVIGKSGEKAAGKNNALKETETEEASESKGTGGKGLHRKGHEESLLFVVNMTPVERADYWVGMPKSKEAKLLFTEEGKAKEEKYFPVVKGECDGRNYHLAYPLKGYGIALFSFVEEEEDREANTKPCPEEDSIEKKGRDERKEKTRQGELVAKNPRTA
;
A
#
# COMPACT_ATOMS: atom_id res chain seq x y z
N MET A 1 32.00 -1.74 -35.50
CA MET A 1 31.70 -1.80 -34.08
C MET A 1 30.37 -2.48 -33.94
N ASP A 2 30.32 -3.65 -33.32
CA ASP A 2 29.05 -4.23 -32.96
C ASP A 2 28.43 -3.35 -31.89
N ARG A 3 27.25 -2.81 -32.17
CA ARG A 3 26.56 -1.88 -31.27
C ARG A 3 25.92 -2.67 -30.14
N PHE A 4 25.94 -2.14 -28.93
CA PHE A 4 25.25 -2.74 -27.78
C PHE A 4 23.72 -2.70 -27.94
N PHE A 5 23.18 -1.66 -28.63
CA PHE A 5 21.77 -1.56 -28.97
C PHE A 5 21.50 -2.21 -30.33
N SER A 6 20.75 -3.31 -30.33
CA SER A 6 20.25 -3.93 -31.54
C SER A 6 19.11 -3.10 -32.18
N GLU A 7 18.76 -3.41 -33.42
CA GLU A 7 17.59 -2.81 -34.07
C GLU A 7 16.29 -3.11 -33.27
N LEU A 8 16.17 -4.30 -32.68
CA LEU A 8 15.04 -4.69 -31.86
C LEU A 8 14.96 -3.86 -30.56
N ASP A 9 16.10 -3.64 -29.87
CA ASP A 9 16.14 -2.82 -28.65
C ASP A 9 15.64 -1.40 -28.93
N ARG A 10 16.09 -0.80 -30.03
CA ARG A 10 15.68 0.55 -30.45
C ARG A 10 14.18 0.63 -30.76
N TYR A 11 13.70 -0.36 -31.51
CA TYR A 11 12.27 -0.46 -31.84
C TYR A 11 11.42 -0.60 -30.56
N LEU A 12 11.76 -1.54 -29.69
CA LEU A 12 11.02 -1.79 -28.47
C LEU A 12 11.04 -0.55 -27.53
N PHE A 13 12.18 0.13 -27.42
CA PHE A 13 12.30 1.36 -26.65
C PHE A 13 11.41 2.47 -27.24
N GLY A 14 11.48 2.71 -28.54
CA GLY A 14 10.70 3.73 -29.23
C GLY A 14 9.18 3.50 -29.17
N VAL A 15 8.73 2.24 -29.03
CA VAL A 15 7.29 1.92 -28.82
C VAL A 15 6.91 1.73 -27.35
N GLY A 16 7.82 2.00 -26.41
CA GLY A 16 7.56 1.94 -24.96
C GLY A 16 7.40 0.52 -24.41
N ARG A 17 8.03 -0.49 -25.00
CA ARG A 17 7.85 -1.92 -24.66
C ARG A 17 9.16 -2.66 -24.35
N HIS A 18 10.25 -1.95 -24.16
CA HIS A 18 11.50 -2.56 -23.71
C HIS A 18 11.55 -2.61 -22.17
N TYR A 19 10.88 -3.56 -21.58
CA TYR A 19 10.69 -3.61 -20.13
C TYR A 19 11.96 -3.85 -19.32
N GLN A 20 13.00 -4.46 -19.91
CA GLN A 20 14.33 -4.63 -19.33
C GLN A 20 15.35 -3.64 -19.92
N ILE A 21 14.92 -2.44 -20.32
CA ILE A 21 15.81 -1.43 -20.90
C ILE A 21 16.97 -1.05 -19.96
N TYR A 22 16.78 -1.21 -18.65
CA TYR A 22 17.83 -1.02 -17.64
C TYR A 22 19.02 -1.97 -17.77
N GLU A 23 18.91 -3.06 -18.55
CA GLU A 23 20.05 -3.92 -18.90
C GLU A 23 20.92 -3.31 -20.03
N LYS A 24 20.46 -2.23 -20.65
CA LYS A 24 21.11 -1.54 -21.76
C LYS A 24 21.43 -0.10 -21.46
N MET A 25 20.51 0.64 -20.81
CA MET A 25 20.70 2.03 -20.38
C MET A 25 21.43 2.06 -19.04
N GLY A 26 22.21 3.13 -18.81
CA GLY A 26 23.00 3.27 -17.59
C GLY A 26 24.45 2.85 -17.79
N ALA A 27 25.10 2.43 -16.71
CA ALA A 27 26.49 2.02 -16.65
C ALA A 27 26.62 0.53 -16.35
N HIS A 28 27.25 -0.23 -17.27
CA HIS A 28 27.37 -1.70 -17.17
C HIS A 28 28.83 -2.14 -17.25
N PRO A 29 29.43 -2.59 -16.14
CA PRO A 29 30.74 -3.26 -16.17
C PRO A 29 30.66 -4.50 -17.07
N CYS A 30 31.53 -4.57 -18.08
CA CYS A 30 31.53 -5.66 -19.05
C CYS A 30 32.89 -5.81 -19.74
N THR A 31 33.05 -6.91 -20.49
CA THR A 31 34.18 -7.12 -21.40
C THR A 31 33.71 -6.85 -22.81
N PHE A 32 34.34 -5.87 -23.50
CA PHE A 32 34.07 -5.55 -24.87
C PHE A 32 35.35 -5.62 -25.72
N GLU A 33 35.31 -6.33 -26.84
CA GLU A 33 36.46 -6.58 -27.73
C GLU A 33 37.73 -7.09 -26.98
N GLY A 34 37.51 -7.90 -25.92
CA GLY A 34 38.57 -8.48 -25.10
C GLY A 34 39.20 -7.53 -24.08
N LYS A 35 38.63 -6.36 -23.86
CA LYS A 35 39.00 -5.40 -22.81
C LYS A 35 37.93 -5.32 -21.74
N GLU A 36 38.34 -5.35 -20.49
CA GLU A 36 37.46 -5.03 -19.38
C GLU A 36 37.20 -3.52 -19.33
N GLY A 37 36.01 -3.11 -18.90
CA GLY A 37 35.63 -1.71 -18.82
C GLY A 37 34.15 -1.53 -18.46
N VAL A 38 33.63 -0.34 -18.70
CA VAL A 38 32.22 -0.01 -18.46
C VAL A 38 31.59 0.52 -19.74
N TYR A 39 30.48 -0.06 -20.11
CA TYR A 39 29.62 0.44 -21.17
C TYR A 39 28.59 1.40 -20.58
N PHE A 40 28.34 2.52 -21.31
CA PHE A 40 27.41 3.57 -20.90
C PHE A 40 26.42 3.86 -22.02
N ALA A 41 25.15 4.07 -21.65
CA ALA A 41 24.14 4.54 -22.59
C ALA A 41 23.15 5.48 -21.91
N VAL A 42 22.73 6.53 -22.64
CA VAL A 42 21.78 7.54 -22.18
C VAL A 42 20.89 8.01 -23.30
N TRP A 43 19.64 8.31 -22.98
CA TRP A 43 18.68 8.90 -23.90
C TRP A 43 18.62 10.42 -23.73
N ALA A 44 19.03 11.14 -24.78
CA ALA A 44 19.10 12.61 -24.85
C ALA A 44 18.75 13.08 -26.27
N PRO A 45 17.46 12.99 -26.70
CA PRO A 45 17.06 13.10 -28.10
C PRO A 45 17.36 14.46 -28.72
N HIS A 46 17.34 15.57 -27.93
CA HIS A 46 17.57 16.92 -28.41
C HIS A 46 19.04 17.34 -28.29
N ALA A 47 19.91 16.55 -27.67
CA ALA A 47 21.33 16.88 -27.51
C ALA A 47 22.06 16.98 -28.86
N LYS A 48 22.93 17.99 -29.01
CA LYS A 48 23.89 18.09 -30.13
C LYS A 48 25.01 17.06 -30.01
N ALA A 49 25.48 16.86 -28.78
CA ALA A 49 26.48 15.86 -28.42
C ALA A 49 26.35 15.48 -26.96
N VAL A 50 26.80 14.26 -26.62
CA VAL A 50 26.91 13.78 -25.24
C VAL A 50 28.33 13.26 -25.04
N SER A 51 28.89 13.48 -23.86
CA SER A 51 30.20 12.95 -23.46
C SER A 51 30.13 12.39 -22.04
N LEU A 52 30.83 11.31 -21.79
CA LEU A 52 31.03 10.80 -20.45
C LEU A 52 32.14 11.60 -19.74
N VAL A 53 31.85 12.07 -18.55
CA VAL A 53 32.82 12.78 -17.70
C VAL A 53 32.96 12.07 -16.36
N SER A 54 34.17 11.99 -15.86
CA SER A 54 34.55 11.29 -14.64
C SER A 54 35.87 11.84 -14.06
N ASP A 55 36.26 11.40 -12.89
CA ASP A 55 37.57 11.70 -12.30
C ASP A 55 38.72 11.27 -13.21
N ARG A 56 38.56 10.16 -13.97
CA ARG A 56 39.57 9.64 -14.87
C ARG A 56 39.96 10.60 -15.99
N ASN A 57 39.02 11.37 -16.47
CA ASN A 57 39.23 12.32 -17.55
C ASN A 57 39.22 13.80 -17.09
N GLY A 58 39.30 14.03 -15.77
CA GLY A 58 39.28 15.36 -15.17
C GLY A 58 37.97 16.14 -15.45
N TRP A 59 36.88 15.44 -15.62
CA TRP A 59 35.54 15.98 -15.92
C TRP A 59 35.51 16.80 -17.23
N ASN A 60 36.39 16.43 -18.19
CA ASN A 60 36.52 17.10 -19.47
C ASN A 60 35.52 16.54 -20.49
N PRO A 61 34.57 17.35 -21.01
CA PRO A 61 33.56 16.90 -21.98
C PRO A 61 34.11 16.52 -23.36
N GLU A 62 35.39 16.88 -23.66
CA GLU A 62 36.02 16.49 -24.92
C GLU A 62 36.72 15.12 -24.89
N ALA A 63 36.89 14.56 -23.69
CA ALA A 63 37.74 13.35 -23.52
C ALA A 63 37.08 12.04 -23.95
N ASN A 64 35.79 11.86 -23.63
CA ASN A 64 35.04 10.62 -23.89
C ASN A 64 33.71 10.93 -24.61
N PRO A 65 33.75 11.38 -25.89
CA PRO A 65 32.54 11.63 -26.65
C PRO A 65 31.77 10.32 -26.87
N MET A 66 30.44 10.36 -26.69
CA MET A 66 29.53 9.25 -26.92
C MET A 66 29.02 9.25 -28.38
N ILE A 67 28.77 8.11 -28.91
CA ILE A 67 28.29 7.91 -30.28
C ILE A 67 26.76 7.86 -30.26
N ARG A 68 26.14 8.68 -31.11
CA ARG A 68 24.68 8.63 -31.29
C ARG A 68 24.26 7.35 -32.03
N VAL A 69 23.31 6.64 -31.46
CA VAL A 69 22.76 5.40 -32.02
C VAL A 69 21.67 5.76 -33.03
N GLU A 70 22.08 6.07 -34.26
CA GLU A 70 21.20 6.47 -35.37
C GLU A 70 20.26 7.64 -34.99
N ASP A 71 18.95 7.49 -35.21
CA ASP A 71 17.91 8.48 -34.94
C ASP A 71 17.14 8.22 -33.64
N SER A 72 17.58 7.25 -32.83
CA SER A 72 16.90 6.84 -31.59
C SER A 72 16.95 7.88 -30.46
N GLY A 73 17.85 8.87 -30.55
CA GLY A 73 18.14 9.80 -29.45
C GLY A 73 19.00 9.20 -28.35
N ILE A 74 19.44 7.95 -28.48
CA ILE A 74 20.35 7.28 -27.55
C ILE A 74 21.78 7.60 -27.91
N PHE A 75 22.63 7.80 -26.89
CA PHE A 75 24.09 7.92 -27.01
C PHE A 75 24.75 6.84 -26.21
N GLU A 76 25.80 6.20 -26.77
CA GLU A 76 26.52 5.11 -26.15
C GLU A 76 28.04 5.27 -26.25
N CYS A 77 28.78 4.78 -25.25
CA CYS A 77 30.24 4.60 -25.33
C CYS A 77 30.71 3.47 -24.44
N PHE A 78 31.90 2.93 -24.72
CA PHE A 78 32.63 2.02 -23.87
C PHE A 78 33.92 2.67 -23.38
N VAL A 79 34.16 2.62 -22.06
CA VAL A 79 35.37 3.17 -21.43
C VAL A 79 36.21 2.00 -20.91
N PRO A 80 37.33 1.67 -21.58
CA PRO A 80 38.19 0.57 -21.14
C PRO A 80 38.87 0.93 -19.80
N ASP A 81 39.22 -0.10 -19.05
CA ASP A 81 39.93 -0.05 -17.77
C ASP A 81 39.16 0.73 -16.67
N MET A 82 37.90 1.10 -16.88
CA MET A 82 36.99 1.66 -15.87
C MET A 82 36.37 0.50 -15.07
N GLY A 83 36.31 0.64 -13.73
CA GLY A 83 35.82 -0.39 -12.82
C GLY A 83 34.53 0.02 -12.10
N GLU A 84 34.23 -0.71 -11.01
CA GLU A 84 33.17 -0.37 -10.07
C GLU A 84 33.59 0.79 -9.13
N ASN A 85 32.60 1.48 -8.55
CA ASN A 85 32.77 2.58 -7.59
C ASN A 85 33.45 3.84 -8.15
N GLU A 86 33.35 4.07 -9.44
CA GLU A 86 33.85 5.29 -10.07
C GLU A 86 32.74 6.29 -10.32
N LEU A 87 33.03 7.58 -10.00
CA LEU A 87 32.09 8.68 -10.20
C LEU A 87 32.01 9.08 -11.67
N TYR A 88 30.79 9.31 -12.17
CA TYR A 88 30.58 9.79 -13.53
C TYR A 88 29.33 10.66 -13.66
N LYS A 89 29.28 11.45 -14.72
CA LYS A 89 28.11 12.18 -15.23
C LYS A 89 28.09 12.16 -16.75
N TYR A 90 26.93 12.53 -17.30
CA TYR A 90 26.86 12.90 -18.72
C TYR A 90 27.00 14.41 -18.87
N ALA A 91 28.00 14.87 -19.66
CA ALA A 91 28.06 16.21 -20.17
C ALA A 91 27.28 16.27 -21.49
N ILE A 92 26.25 17.10 -21.53
CA ILE A 92 25.31 17.20 -22.65
C ILE A 92 25.45 18.58 -23.29
N LEU A 93 25.76 18.63 -24.58
CA LEU A 93 25.77 19.85 -25.36
C LEU A 93 24.35 20.15 -25.86
N THR A 94 23.76 21.20 -25.31
CA THR A 94 22.38 21.60 -25.61
C THR A 94 22.26 22.25 -27.00
N GLN A 95 21.03 22.47 -27.48
CA GLN A 95 20.74 23.23 -28.69
C GLN A 95 21.21 24.68 -28.62
N LYS A 96 21.48 25.21 -27.41
CA LYS A 96 21.99 26.58 -27.16
C LYS A 96 23.52 26.66 -27.13
N ASP A 97 24.22 25.57 -27.47
CA ASP A 97 25.68 25.45 -27.42
C ASP A 97 26.27 25.58 -26.00
N GLU A 98 25.52 25.14 -24.99
CA GLU A 98 25.93 25.11 -23.58
C GLU A 98 26.14 23.67 -23.11
N TRP A 99 27.23 23.41 -22.39
CA TRP A 99 27.45 22.15 -21.70
C TRP A 99 26.71 22.15 -20.37
N ILE A 100 25.81 21.17 -20.18
CA ILE A 100 25.17 20.89 -18.89
C ILE A 100 25.60 19.51 -18.39
N TYR A 101 25.63 19.32 -17.06
CA TYR A 101 26.12 18.11 -16.45
C TYR A 101 24.97 17.40 -15.70
N LYS A 102 24.64 16.20 -16.12
CA LYS A 102 23.50 15.42 -15.62
C LYS A 102 23.97 14.12 -14.96
N ALA A 103 23.32 13.74 -13.85
CA ALA A 103 23.39 12.39 -13.34
C ALA A 103 22.73 11.41 -14.33
N ASP A 104 23.07 10.15 -14.24
CA ASP A 104 22.50 9.13 -15.10
C ASP A 104 21.05 8.83 -14.69
N PRO A 105 20.04 8.99 -15.58
CA PRO A 105 18.66 8.63 -15.30
C PRO A 105 18.45 7.16 -14.92
N TYR A 106 19.31 6.28 -15.45
CA TYR A 106 19.33 4.84 -15.15
C TYR A 106 20.48 4.45 -14.21
N GLY A 107 21.10 5.42 -13.53
CA GLY A 107 22.19 5.16 -12.60
C GLY A 107 21.73 4.28 -11.44
N PHE A 108 22.42 3.16 -11.22
CA PHE A 108 22.06 2.18 -10.20
C PHE A 108 22.58 2.53 -8.81
N PHE A 109 23.53 3.45 -8.72
CA PHE A 109 24.10 3.92 -7.48
C PHE A 109 24.44 5.41 -7.59
N SER A 110 24.24 6.16 -6.52
CA SER A 110 24.50 7.60 -6.46
C SER A 110 25.60 7.92 -5.46
N GLU A 111 26.38 8.96 -5.78
CA GLU A 111 27.33 9.53 -4.86
C GLU A 111 26.63 10.01 -3.58
N PHE A 112 27.29 9.80 -2.43
CA PHE A 112 26.76 10.31 -1.17
C PHE A 112 26.74 11.84 -1.18
N ARG A 113 25.62 12.41 -0.78
CA ARG A 113 25.45 13.86 -0.75
C ARG A 113 26.49 14.59 0.11
N PRO A 114 26.87 15.82 -0.22
CA PRO A 114 26.26 16.71 -1.24
C PRO A 114 26.66 16.41 -2.68
N GLY A 115 27.40 15.32 -2.93
CA GLY A 115 27.73 14.90 -4.27
C GLY A 115 26.49 14.60 -5.13
N THR A 116 26.61 14.70 -6.44
CA THR A 116 25.49 14.56 -7.38
C THR A 116 25.87 13.72 -8.60
N ALA A 117 26.97 12.97 -8.52
CA ALA A 117 27.37 12.05 -9.56
C ALA A 117 26.67 10.70 -9.42
N SER A 118 26.59 9.98 -10.52
CA SER A 118 26.30 8.55 -10.52
C SER A 118 27.57 7.76 -10.25
N VAL A 119 27.44 6.54 -9.75
CA VAL A 119 28.54 5.65 -9.40
C VAL A 119 28.41 4.34 -10.19
N THR A 120 29.48 3.89 -10.82
CA THR A 120 29.48 2.61 -11.51
C THR A 120 29.36 1.45 -10.50
N THR A 121 28.48 0.51 -10.77
CA THR A 121 28.28 -0.68 -9.91
C THR A 121 27.81 -1.85 -10.73
N ASP A 122 28.19 -3.06 -10.30
CA ASP A 122 27.67 -4.32 -10.85
C ASP A 122 26.61 -4.90 -9.91
N LEU A 123 25.38 -5.07 -10.39
CA LEU A 123 24.28 -5.66 -9.63
C LEU A 123 24.15 -7.18 -9.82
N THR A 124 24.91 -7.77 -10.75
CA THR A 124 24.72 -9.17 -11.17
C THR A 124 25.28 -10.23 -10.20
N ASN A 125 26.16 -9.84 -9.30
CA ASN A 125 26.92 -10.73 -8.42
C ASN A 125 26.34 -10.85 -6.99
N PHE A 126 25.03 -10.63 -6.80
CA PHE A 126 24.35 -10.84 -5.51
C PHE A 126 23.72 -12.24 -5.46
N SER A 127 23.89 -12.93 -4.34
CA SER A 127 23.34 -14.28 -4.12
C SER A 127 22.19 -14.21 -3.13
N TRP A 128 20.98 -14.40 -3.59
CA TRP A 128 19.76 -14.39 -2.79
C TRP A 128 19.58 -15.69 -1.97
N ASN A 129 19.14 -15.57 -0.72
CA ASN A 129 18.76 -16.69 0.16
C ASN A 129 17.21 -16.81 0.29
N ASP A 130 16.45 -15.89 -0.25
CA ASP A 130 15.02 -15.72 -0.10
C ASP A 130 14.14 -16.65 -0.96
N LYS A 131 14.71 -17.65 -1.60
CA LYS A 131 13.99 -18.57 -2.51
C LYS A 131 12.70 -19.14 -1.89
N ALA A 132 12.74 -19.50 -0.62
CA ALA A 132 11.57 -20.05 0.09
C ALA A 132 10.44 -19.01 0.21
N TRP A 133 10.79 -17.74 0.44
CA TRP A 133 9.86 -16.62 0.47
C TRP A 133 9.22 -16.41 -0.90
N MET A 134 10.01 -16.33 -1.97
CA MET A 134 9.54 -16.10 -3.32
C MET A 134 8.58 -17.21 -3.80
N GLU A 135 8.86 -18.47 -3.47
CA GLU A 135 7.98 -19.60 -3.76
C GLU A 135 6.68 -19.56 -2.94
N ALA A 136 6.74 -19.12 -1.68
CA ALA A 136 5.57 -18.98 -0.82
C ALA A 136 4.70 -17.79 -1.27
N ARG A 137 5.33 -16.65 -1.62
CA ARG A 137 4.67 -15.45 -2.15
C ARG A 137 3.83 -15.76 -3.37
N LYS A 138 4.39 -16.47 -4.34
CA LYS A 138 3.71 -16.88 -5.57
C LYS A 138 2.41 -17.67 -5.34
N LYS A 139 2.35 -18.43 -4.24
CA LYS A 139 1.19 -19.27 -3.90
C LYS A 139 0.18 -18.59 -2.98
N LYS A 140 0.55 -17.42 -2.44
CA LYS A 140 -0.23 -16.72 -1.43
C LYS A 140 -1.32 -15.88 -2.07
N ASN A 141 -2.59 -16.10 -1.67
CA ASN A 141 -3.66 -15.17 -2.00
C ASN A 141 -3.63 -13.99 -1.02
N MET A 142 -3.22 -12.82 -1.49
CA MET A 142 -3.09 -11.63 -0.64
C MET A 142 -4.43 -11.09 -0.17
N ASP A 143 -5.51 -11.28 -0.92
CA ASP A 143 -6.86 -10.87 -0.50
C ASP A 143 -7.28 -11.60 0.78
N GLU A 144 -6.91 -12.88 0.91
CA GLU A 144 -7.27 -13.78 2.01
C GLU A 144 -6.17 -13.94 3.08
N SER A 145 -5.08 -13.21 2.94
CA SER A 145 -3.91 -13.32 3.83
C SER A 145 -3.84 -12.14 4.80
N PRO A 146 -3.26 -12.34 6.01
CA PRO A 146 -3.03 -11.22 6.90
C PRO A 146 -2.05 -10.23 6.28
N MET A 147 -2.42 -8.94 6.29
CA MET A 147 -1.55 -7.85 5.88
C MET A 147 -1.69 -6.72 6.91
N MET A 148 -0.65 -6.59 7.72
CA MET A 148 -0.44 -5.49 8.65
C MET A 148 0.90 -4.85 8.31
N ILE A 149 0.84 -3.66 7.75
CA ILE A 149 1.99 -2.94 7.20
C ILE A 149 2.55 -2.00 8.26
N TYR A 150 3.86 -2.01 8.43
CA TYR A 150 4.63 -1.05 9.21
C TYR A 150 5.30 -0.07 8.26
N GLU A 151 4.77 1.15 8.15
CA GLU A 151 5.31 2.21 7.30
C GLU A 151 6.52 2.85 8.00
N VAL A 152 7.65 2.92 7.31
CA VAL A 152 8.94 3.30 7.89
C VAL A 152 9.72 4.25 6.99
N HIS A 153 10.16 5.37 7.56
CA HIS A 153 11.21 6.21 6.99
C HIS A 153 12.54 5.84 7.65
N LEU A 154 13.41 5.11 6.94
CA LEU A 154 14.66 4.56 7.51
C LEU A 154 15.54 5.63 8.14
N GLY A 155 15.62 6.81 7.51
CA GLY A 155 16.46 7.93 7.94
C GLY A 155 16.10 8.52 9.30
N SER A 156 14.90 8.21 9.82
CA SER A 156 14.41 8.69 11.12
C SER A 156 13.80 7.58 12.00
N TRP A 157 13.82 6.34 11.58
CA TRP A 157 13.41 5.22 12.42
C TRP A 157 14.39 5.00 13.56
N LYS A 158 15.69 4.84 13.21
CA LYS A 158 16.81 4.83 14.14
C LYS A 158 17.98 5.62 13.57
N ARG A 159 18.62 6.44 14.39
CA ARG A 159 19.88 7.09 14.07
C ARG A 159 20.92 6.67 15.10
N GLU A 160 21.83 5.85 14.72
CA GLU A 160 22.90 5.33 15.56
C GLU A 160 24.26 5.66 14.94
N GLY A 161 24.67 6.86 15.10
CA GLY A 161 25.99 7.31 15.36
C GLY A 161 27.15 7.03 14.40
N ASN A 162 27.01 6.91 13.08
CA ASN A 162 28.16 7.19 12.22
C ASN A 162 28.15 8.69 11.82
N PRO A 163 29.02 9.53 12.40
CA PRO A 163 29.07 10.96 12.08
C PRO A 163 29.34 11.24 10.60
N GLU A 164 30.11 10.37 9.92
CA GLU A 164 30.45 10.50 8.50
C GLU A 164 29.23 10.27 7.59
N ARG A 165 28.20 9.59 8.09
CA ARG A 165 26.94 9.35 7.41
C ARG A 165 25.75 10.07 8.08
N ASN A 166 25.98 11.20 8.74
CA ASN A 166 24.94 11.98 9.43
C ASN A 166 24.08 11.14 10.41
N GLY A 167 24.64 10.05 10.97
CA GLY A 167 23.97 9.16 11.91
C GLY A 167 23.01 8.16 11.25
N PHE A 168 22.94 8.05 9.93
CA PHE A 168 22.15 7.02 9.27
C PHE A 168 22.69 5.62 9.55
N ILE A 169 21.82 4.68 9.85
CA ILE A 169 22.17 3.26 10.00
C ILE A 169 22.37 2.61 8.62
N SER A 170 23.17 1.56 8.55
CA SER A 170 23.36 0.80 7.32
C SER A 170 22.11 -0.02 6.96
N TYR A 171 21.94 -0.35 5.68
CA TYR A 171 20.87 -1.22 5.21
C TYR A 171 20.84 -2.56 5.94
N GLN A 172 22.02 -3.20 6.15
CA GLN A 172 22.10 -4.49 6.85
C GLN A 172 21.64 -4.39 8.32
N LYS A 173 22.01 -3.28 9.00
CA LYS A 173 21.55 -3.08 10.37
C LYS A 173 20.06 -2.80 10.41
N ALA A 174 19.55 -1.97 9.50
CA ALA A 174 18.13 -1.70 9.37
C ALA A 174 17.33 -2.97 9.11
N GLY A 175 17.81 -3.83 8.21
CA GLY A 175 17.18 -5.13 7.91
C GLY A 175 17.04 -6.02 9.13
N ARG A 176 18.14 -6.21 9.89
CA ARG A 176 18.12 -7.02 11.13
C ARG A 176 17.20 -6.43 12.21
N ASP A 177 17.31 -5.13 12.46
CA ASP A 177 16.54 -4.47 13.50
C ASP A 177 15.02 -4.45 13.15
N LEU A 178 14.67 -4.22 11.87
CA LEU A 178 13.28 -4.28 11.39
C LEU A 178 12.72 -5.71 11.43
N ALA A 179 13.50 -6.71 11.03
CA ALA A 179 13.08 -8.10 11.09
C ALA A 179 12.75 -8.53 12.53
N GLU A 180 13.63 -8.16 13.49
CA GLU A 180 13.39 -8.41 14.92
C GLU A 180 12.14 -7.68 15.42
N TYR A 181 12.01 -6.38 15.12
CA TYR A 181 10.90 -5.56 15.57
C TYR A 181 9.55 -6.03 14.98
N CYS A 182 9.49 -6.25 13.68
CA CYS A 182 8.26 -6.71 13.01
C CYS A 182 7.81 -8.08 13.51
N ASN A 183 8.74 -9.01 13.72
CA ASN A 183 8.42 -10.33 14.28
C ASN A 183 7.97 -10.23 15.75
N TYR A 184 8.60 -9.39 16.56
CA TYR A 184 8.20 -9.15 17.93
C TYR A 184 6.78 -8.57 18.00
N MET A 185 6.48 -7.58 17.17
CA MET A 185 5.18 -6.91 17.15
C MET A 185 4.09 -7.69 16.43
N GLY A 186 4.42 -8.48 15.42
CA GLY A 186 3.45 -9.22 14.61
C GLY A 186 3.12 -8.54 13.27
N TYR A 187 3.88 -7.54 12.81
CA TYR A 187 3.76 -6.99 11.47
C TYR A 187 4.10 -8.03 10.40
N THR A 188 3.51 -7.91 9.23
CA THR A 188 3.69 -8.85 8.13
C THR A 188 4.50 -8.27 6.97
N HIS A 189 4.50 -6.96 6.83
CA HIS A 189 5.19 -6.21 5.79
C HIS A 189 5.79 -4.94 6.38
N VAL A 190 6.88 -4.47 5.78
CA VAL A 190 7.37 -3.10 5.92
C VAL A 190 7.09 -2.33 4.65
N GLU A 191 6.66 -1.07 4.76
CA GLU A 191 6.58 -0.13 3.65
C GLU A 191 7.64 0.93 3.85
N LEU A 192 8.58 1.01 2.91
CA LEU A 192 9.79 1.83 3.01
C LEU A 192 9.64 3.12 2.23
N MET A 193 9.59 4.24 2.94
CA MET A 193 9.61 5.58 2.38
C MET A 193 11.04 6.00 2.01
N GLY A 194 11.18 6.79 0.94
CA GLY A 194 12.43 7.50 0.63
C GLY A 194 13.61 6.60 0.25
N ILE A 195 13.35 5.44 -0.35
CA ILE A 195 14.43 4.52 -0.78
C ILE A 195 15.05 4.95 -2.11
N ALA A 196 14.30 5.48 -3.06
CA ALA A 196 14.89 6.04 -4.27
C ALA A 196 15.75 7.28 -3.93
N GLU A 197 16.91 7.45 -4.61
CA GLU A 197 17.84 8.54 -4.28
C GLU A 197 17.22 9.92 -4.49
N HIS A 198 17.43 10.79 -3.53
CA HIS A 198 16.87 12.15 -3.49
C HIS A 198 17.86 13.12 -2.81
N PRO A 199 17.93 14.40 -3.23
CA PRO A 199 18.92 15.34 -2.72
C PRO A 199 18.56 15.94 -1.36
N PHE A 200 17.26 16.08 -1.06
CA PHE A 200 16.75 16.84 0.07
C PHE A 200 16.00 15.96 1.07
N ASP A 201 16.50 15.83 2.31
CA ASP A 201 15.87 15.02 3.37
C ASP A 201 14.46 15.48 3.70
N GLY A 202 14.21 16.79 3.72
CA GLY A 202 12.89 17.37 4.00
C GLY A 202 11.83 17.06 2.95
N SER A 203 12.19 16.44 1.82
CA SER A 203 11.23 15.88 0.87
C SER A 203 10.74 14.50 1.26
N TRP A 204 11.31 13.88 2.31
CA TRP A 204 11.01 12.52 2.77
C TRP A 204 11.22 11.42 1.72
N GLY A 205 11.92 11.76 0.62
CA GLY A 205 12.13 10.90 -0.53
C GLY A 205 11.16 11.12 -1.69
N TYR A 206 10.22 12.07 -1.60
CA TYR A 206 9.26 12.35 -2.69
C TYR A 206 9.81 13.24 -3.81
N GLN A 207 11.02 13.80 -3.65
CA GLN A 207 11.72 14.53 -4.73
C GLN A 207 12.86 13.69 -5.30
N VAL A 208 12.50 12.64 -6.04
CA VAL A 208 13.43 11.62 -6.56
C VAL A 208 14.29 12.19 -7.69
N THR A 209 15.62 11.98 -7.59
CA THR A 209 16.59 12.29 -8.67
C THR A 209 17.25 11.04 -9.24
N GLY A 210 17.27 9.91 -8.50
CA GLY A 210 17.81 8.63 -8.93
C GLY A 210 16.77 7.51 -8.84
N TYR A 211 15.98 7.33 -9.89
CA TYR A 211 14.87 6.37 -9.92
C TYR A 211 15.31 4.91 -9.83
N TYR A 212 16.52 4.59 -10.31
CA TYR A 212 17.09 3.26 -10.31
C TYR A 212 18.13 3.03 -9.21
N ALA A 213 18.40 4.05 -8.37
CA ALA A 213 19.37 3.98 -7.29
C ALA A 213 18.68 3.93 -5.93
N PRO A 214 18.89 2.89 -5.10
CA PRO A 214 18.58 3.01 -3.68
C PRO A 214 19.49 4.06 -3.05
N THR A 215 18.93 4.84 -2.11
CA THR A 215 19.66 5.99 -1.55
C THR A 215 20.98 5.59 -0.90
N SER A 216 22.03 6.31 -1.25
CA SER A 216 23.38 6.11 -0.72
C SER A 216 23.53 6.42 0.78
N ARG A 217 22.49 6.99 1.41
CA ARG A 217 22.46 7.28 2.85
C ARG A 217 22.77 6.08 3.73
N HIS A 218 22.28 4.91 3.34
CA HIS A 218 22.32 3.68 4.13
C HIS A 218 23.35 2.65 3.63
N GLY A 219 23.96 2.85 2.47
CA GLY A 219 24.91 1.92 1.89
C GLY A 219 24.86 1.84 0.37
N SER A 220 25.37 0.75 -0.15
CA SER A 220 25.36 0.43 -1.58
C SER A 220 24.07 -0.26 -2.02
N PRO A 221 23.82 -0.39 -3.32
CA PRO A 221 22.70 -1.18 -3.86
C PRO A 221 22.70 -2.65 -3.38
N LYS A 222 23.86 -3.29 -3.29
CA LYS A 222 23.99 -4.66 -2.76
C LYS A 222 23.65 -4.75 -1.27
N ASP A 223 23.96 -3.70 -0.50
CA ASP A 223 23.54 -3.63 0.92
C ASP A 223 22.03 -3.53 1.06
N PHE A 224 21.34 -2.87 0.12
CA PHE A 224 19.88 -2.85 0.10
C PHE A 224 19.29 -4.21 -0.32
N MET A 225 19.89 -4.92 -1.29
CA MET A 225 19.51 -6.31 -1.59
C MET A 225 19.64 -7.20 -0.35
N GLU A 226 20.73 -7.08 0.41
CA GLU A 226 20.94 -7.83 1.65
C GLU A 226 19.87 -7.50 2.71
N MET A 227 19.45 -6.24 2.82
CA MET A 227 18.34 -5.84 3.71
C MET A 227 17.04 -6.54 3.34
N VAL A 228 16.70 -6.60 2.06
CA VAL A 228 15.48 -7.27 1.58
C VAL A 228 15.58 -8.79 1.84
N ASP A 229 16.73 -9.40 1.56
CA ASP A 229 16.99 -10.83 1.81
C ASP A 229 16.80 -11.18 3.29
N ILE A 230 17.35 -10.38 4.21
CA ILE A 230 17.16 -10.53 5.67
C ILE A 230 15.69 -10.46 6.07
N LEU A 231 14.93 -9.51 5.52
CA LEU A 231 13.50 -9.36 5.81
C LEU A 231 12.70 -10.56 5.30
N HIS A 232 12.98 -11.03 4.09
CA HIS A 232 12.36 -12.23 3.51
C HIS A 232 12.68 -13.51 4.29
N GLU A 233 13.92 -13.70 4.71
CA GLU A 233 14.29 -14.83 5.59
C GLU A 233 13.55 -14.78 6.94
N ALA A 234 13.26 -13.59 7.43
CA ALA A 234 12.45 -13.37 8.63
C ALA A 234 10.92 -13.50 8.42
N GLY A 235 10.47 -13.71 7.18
CA GLY A 235 9.06 -13.86 6.83
C GLY A 235 8.31 -12.52 6.75
N ILE A 236 9.02 -11.41 6.47
CA ILE A 236 8.49 -10.05 6.34
C ILE A 236 8.57 -9.60 4.88
N GLY A 237 7.44 -9.20 4.30
CA GLY A 237 7.38 -8.64 2.95
C GLY A 237 7.85 -7.18 2.91
N VAL A 238 8.34 -6.75 1.75
CA VAL A 238 8.87 -5.41 1.53
C VAL A 238 8.08 -4.67 0.46
N ILE A 239 7.51 -3.54 0.82
CA ILE A 239 6.81 -2.61 -0.07
C ILE A 239 7.68 -1.36 -0.20
N LEU A 240 7.86 -0.84 -1.41
CA LEU A 240 8.50 0.44 -1.63
C LEU A 240 7.48 1.52 -1.96
N ASP A 241 7.71 2.69 -1.38
CA ASP A 241 7.03 3.91 -1.80
C ASP A 241 7.67 4.41 -3.10
N TRP A 242 6.88 4.46 -4.18
CA TRP A 242 7.30 4.74 -5.53
C TRP A 242 6.60 5.99 -6.07
N VAL A 243 7.37 6.93 -6.61
CA VAL A 243 6.92 8.28 -6.98
C VAL A 243 6.96 8.49 -8.50
N PRO A 244 6.04 7.92 -9.29
CA PRO A 244 5.98 8.14 -10.74
C PRO A 244 5.23 9.43 -11.12
N ALA A 245 4.72 10.18 -10.16
CA ALA A 245 3.89 11.36 -10.40
C ALA A 245 4.72 12.57 -10.85
N HIS A 246 5.88 12.77 -10.22
CA HIS A 246 6.65 14.00 -10.42
C HIS A 246 8.12 13.83 -10.04
N PHE A 247 8.94 14.83 -10.38
CA PHE A 247 10.36 14.91 -10.02
C PHE A 247 10.82 16.36 -9.80
N PRO A 248 11.89 16.60 -9.01
CA PRO A 248 12.36 17.94 -8.67
C PRO A 248 13.06 18.62 -9.85
N LYS A 249 13.27 19.94 -9.73
CA LYS A 249 13.94 20.78 -10.73
C LYS A 249 15.46 20.90 -10.52
N ASP A 250 16.05 20.01 -9.73
CA ASP A 250 17.48 19.98 -9.48
C ASP A 250 18.28 19.87 -10.79
N ALA A 251 19.29 20.73 -10.95
CA ALA A 251 20.01 20.88 -12.22
C ALA A 251 20.70 19.60 -12.72
N HIS A 252 21.07 18.69 -11.79
CA HIS A 252 21.69 17.41 -12.13
C HIS A 252 20.66 16.30 -12.42
N GLY A 253 19.37 16.51 -12.11
CA GLY A 253 18.29 15.55 -12.27
C GLY A 253 17.64 15.56 -13.65
N LEU A 254 16.39 15.07 -13.72
CA LEU A 254 15.67 14.85 -14.98
C LEU A 254 15.13 16.13 -15.64
N ALA A 255 14.90 17.21 -14.87
CA ALA A 255 14.29 18.43 -15.39
C ALA A 255 15.15 19.02 -16.53
N ASP A 256 14.50 19.32 -17.67
CA ASP A 256 15.15 19.86 -18.88
C ASP A 256 16.43 19.06 -19.21
N PHE A 257 16.33 17.71 -19.25
CA PHE A 257 17.47 16.80 -19.16
C PHE A 257 18.55 17.04 -20.23
N ASP A 258 18.17 17.31 -21.45
CA ASP A 258 19.10 17.61 -22.56
C ASP A 258 19.05 19.06 -23.00
N GLY A 259 18.58 19.96 -22.12
CA GLY A 259 18.40 21.39 -22.37
C GLY A 259 16.98 21.74 -22.83
N GLU A 260 16.14 20.77 -23.03
CA GLU A 260 14.73 20.90 -23.38
C GLU A 260 13.87 19.92 -22.55
N ALA A 261 12.53 20.01 -22.63
CA ALA A 261 11.61 19.11 -21.97
C ALA A 261 11.75 17.67 -22.53
N CYS A 262 12.45 16.83 -21.79
CA CYS A 262 12.77 15.45 -22.19
C CYS A 262 11.83 14.44 -21.53
N TYR A 263 11.76 14.41 -20.21
CA TYR A 263 10.91 13.54 -19.41
C TYR A 263 9.57 14.18 -19.06
N GLU A 264 9.51 15.49 -18.98
CA GLU A 264 8.30 16.27 -18.71
C GLU A 264 7.59 16.73 -19.98
N HIS A 265 6.37 17.25 -19.83
CA HIS A 265 5.66 17.91 -20.90
C HIS A 265 6.14 19.36 -21.06
N PRO A 266 6.37 19.88 -22.31
CA PRO A 266 6.89 21.24 -22.52
C PRO A 266 5.91 22.36 -22.12
N ASP A 267 4.58 22.10 -22.15
CA ASP A 267 3.58 23.04 -21.63
C ASP A 267 3.47 22.89 -20.12
N SER A 268 3.77 23.96 -19.36
CA SER A 268 3.77 23.95 -17.90
C SER A 268 2.40 23.61 -17.29
N ARG A 269 1.30 23.83 -18.01
CA ARG A 269 -0.05 23.44 -17.58
C ARG A 269 -0.26 21.93 -17.54
N LEU A 270 0.62 21.15 -18.19
CA LEU A 270 0.65 19.69 -18.18
C LEU A 270 1.93 19.14 -17.53
N GLY A 271 3.02 19.93 -17.54
CA GLY A 271 4.36 19.49 -17.16
C GLY A 271 4.85 19.97 -15.80
N GLU A 272 4.06 20.73 -15.02
CA GLU A 272 4.48 21.22 -13.71
C GLU A 272 3.37 21.17 -12.66
N HIS A 273 3.71 20.80 -11.43
CA HIS A 273 2.85 20.99 -10.25
C HIS A 273 3.11 22.35 -9.63
N PRO A 274 2.17 23.32 -9.68
CA PRO A 274 2.39 24.65 -9.16
C PRO A 274 2.61 24.67 -7.64
N ASP A 275 1.88 23.85 -6.89
CA ASP A 275 1.95 23.81 -5.43
C ASP A 275 3.21 23.13 -4.90
N TRP A 276 3.72 22.11 -5.60
CA TRP A 276 4.91 21.35 -5.19
C TRP A 276 6.20 21.89 -5.82
N GLY A 277 6.07 22.72 -6.87
CA GLY A 277 7.22 23.27 -7.61
C GLY A 277 7.99 22.23 -8.43
N THR A 278 7.42 21.05 -8.67
CA THR A 278 8.04 19.92 -9.36
C THR A 278 7.58 19.82 -10.82
N LYS A 279 8.30 19.03 -11.62
CA LYS A 279 7.92 18.65 -12.98
C LYS A 279 7.02 17.42 -12.95
N ILE A 280 6.14 17.28 -13.95
CA ILE A 280 5.27 16.11 -14.16
C ILE A 280 5.79 15.30 -15.34
N PHE A 281 5.86 13.98 -15.20
CA PHE A 281 6.23 13.09 -16.32
C PHE A 281 5.25 13.20 -17.49
N ASN A 282 5.77 13.17 -18.70
CA ASN A 282 4.97 13.13 -19.92
C ASN A 282 4.51 11.71 -20.22
N TYR A 283 3.39 11.29 -19.64
CA TYR A 283 2.83 9.95 -19.83
C TYR A 283 2.40 9.67 -21.27
N GLY A 284 2.27 10.68 -22.13
CA GLY A 284 1.99 10.53 -23.56
C GLY A 284 3.21 10.13 -24.39
N LYS A 285 4.43 10.22 -23.82
CA LYS A 285 5.67 9.91 -24.52
C LYS A 285 6.07 8.45 -24.25
N THR A 286 6.20 7.65 -25.27
CA THR A 286 6.42 6.19 -25.16
C THR A 286 7.74 5.86 -24.45
N GLU A 287 8.81 6.63 -24.68
CA GLU A 287 10.09 6.45 -23.99
C GLU A 287 10.01 6.77 -22.49
N VAL A 288 9.16 7.73 -22.10
CA VAL A 288 8.92 8.07 -20.69
C VAL A 288 8.07 6.98 -20.02
N GLN A 289 7.03 6.47 -20.70
CA GLN A 289 6.30 5.30 -20.23
C GLN A 289 7.24 4.11 -20.03
N ASN A 290 8.15 3.87 -21.02
CA ASN A 290 9.13 2.81 -20.94
C ASN A 290 10.07 2.96 -19.73
N PHE A 291 10.56 4.18 -19.47
CA PHE A 291 11.39 4.51 -18.31
C PHE A 291 10.69 4.14 -17.01
N LEU A 292 9.42 4.54 -16.83
CA LEU A 292 8.66 4.29 -15.60
C LEU A 292 8.26 2.83 -15.43
N ILE A 293 7.81 2.17 -16.52
CA ILE A 293 7.43 0.73 -16.46
C ILE A 293 8.66 -0.13 -16.16
N ALA A 294 9.77 0.12 -16.84
CA ALA A 294 11.02 -0.60 -16.60
C ALA A 294 11.54 -0.35 -15.18
N ASN A 295 11.38 0.87 -14.64
CA ASN A 295 11.76 1.19 -13.28
C ASN A 295 10.92 0.40 -12.24
N ALA A 296 9.61 0.31 -12.41
CA ALA A 296 8.78 -0.52 -11.54
C ALA A 296 9.23 -1.99 -11.58
N LEU A 297 9.45 -2.55 -12.78
CA LEU A 297 9.89 -3.93 -12.94
C LEU A 297 11.29 -4.17 -12.39
N TYR A 298 12.20 -3.20 -12.52
CA TYR A 298 13.55 -3.24 -11.94
C TYR A 298 13.53 -3.50 -10.43
N TRP A 299 12.67 -2.82 -9.69
CA TRP A 299 12.53 -3.06 -8.26
C TRP A 299 12.01 -4.46 -7.94
N TYR A 300 11.04 -4.99 -8.70
CA TYR A 300 10.55 -6.36 -8.51
C TYR A 300 11.58 -7.41 -8.91
N GLU A 301 12.31 -7.20 -10.00
CA GLU A 301 13.16 -8.23 -10.61
C GLU A 301 14.55 -8.32 -9.98
N LEU A 302 15.17 -7.18 -9.67
CA LEU A 302 16.53 -7.15 -9.11
C LEU A 302 16.58 -7.02 -7.60
N TYR A 303 15.55 -6.43 -6.98
CA TYR A 303 15.51 -6.26 -5.53
C TYR A 303 14.46 -7.13 -4.84
N HIS A 304 13.77 -7.99 -5.57
CA HIS A 304 12.76 -8.91 -5.08
C HIS A 304 11.62 -8.28 -4.26
N ILE A 305 11.35 -6.98 -4.47
CA ILE A 305 10.31 -6.24 -3.76
C ILE A 305 8.94 -6.91 -3.92
N ASP A 306 8.15 -6.96 -2.85
CA ASP A 306 6.82 -7.58 -2.85
C ASP A 306 5.73 -6.66 -3.35
N GLY A 307 5.88 -5.36 -3.13
CA GLY A 307 4.90 -4.37 -3.55
C GLY A 307 5.47 -2.99 -3.83
N LEU A 308 4.79 -2.24 -4.68
CA LEU A 308 5.00 -0.80 -4.85
C LEU A 308 3.74 -0.06 -4.37
N ARG A 309 3.90 0.88 -3.45
CA ARG A 309 2.90 1.90 -3.14
C ARG A 309 3.14 3.07 -4.06
N VAL A 310 2.17 3.40 -4.89
CA VAL A 310 2.25 4.47 -5.87
C VAL A 310 1.75 5.75 -5.23
N ASP A 311 2.66 6.70 -5.06
CA ASP A 311 2.41 8.02 -4.49
C ASP A 311 1.54 8.88 -5.40
N ALA A 312 0.63 9.65 -4.79
CA ALA A 312 -0.14 10.74 -5.42
C ALA A 312 -0.84 10.38 -6.72
N VAL A 313 -1.46 9.19 -6.81
CA VAL A 313 -2.17 8.72 -8.02
C VAL A 313 -3.22 9.72 -8.51
N ALA A 314 -3.94 10.39 -7.59
CA ALA A 314 -4.91 11.42 -7.94
C ALA A 314 -4.27 12.56 -8.78
N SER A 315 -3.06 12.98 -8.45
CA SER A 315 -2.35 14.04 -9.18
C SER A 315 -1.98 13.65 -10.63
N MET A 316 -1.90 12.34 -10.88
CA MET A 316 -1.65 11.80 -12.22
C MET A 316 -2.94 11.66 -13.03
N LEU A 317 -4.06 11.29 -12.37
CA LEU A 317 -5.34 11.03 -13.01
C LEU A 317 -6.10 12.30 -13.41
N TYR A 318 -5.89 13.42 -12.69
CA TYR A 318 -6.64 14.66 -12.92
C TYR A 318 -5.75 15.78 -13.47
N LEU A 319 -6.07 16.28 -14.66
CA LEU A 319 -5.37 17.39 -15.32
C LEU A 319 -5.51 18.73 -14.57
N ASP A 320 -6.56 18.89 -13.79
CA ASP A 320 -6.86 20.06 -12.96
C ASP A 320 -6.42 19.92 -11.49
N TYR A 321 -5.71 18.84 -11.13
CA TYR A 321 -5.25 18.61 -9.75
C TYR A 321 -4.39 19.78 -9.23
N GLY A 322 -4.80 20.40 -8.11
CA GLY A 322 -4.10 21.53 -7.50
C GLY A 322 -4.08 22.81 -8.36
N ARG A 323 -4.97 22.95 -9.36
CA ARG A 323 -4.97 24.06 -10.31
C ARG A 323 -6.29 24.82 -10.28
N ARG A 324 -6.21 26.11 -10.65
CA ARG A 324 -7.36 26.98 -10.80
C ARG A 324 -7.90 26.91 -12.24
N ASP A 325 -9.12 27.43 -12.42
CA ASP A 325 -9.68 27.59 -13.75
C ASP A 325 -8.75 28.42 -14.66
N GLY A 326 -8.47 27.86 -15.84
CA GLY A 326 -7.54 28.45 -16.83
C GLY A 326 -6.06 28.09 -16.64
N GLU A 327 -5.68 27.43 -15.57
CA GLU A 327 -4.30 26.96 -15.30
C GLU A 327 -4.03 25.53 -15.76
N TRP A 328 -5.01 24.86 -16.36
CA TRP A 328 -4.94 23.50 -16.87
C TRP A 328 -5.53 23.37 -18.27
N LEU A 329 -5.24 22.25 -18.94
CA LEU A 329 -5.77 21.96 -20.28
C LEU A 329 -6.68 20.73 -20.19
N PRO A 330 -7.90 20.80 -20.76
CA PRO A 330 -8.76 19.62 -20.85
C PRO A 330 -8.18 18.58 -21.81
N ASN A 331 -8.55 17.33 -21.59
CA ASN A 331 -8.22 16.25 -22.52
C ASN A 331 -8.96 16.44 -23.86
N ARG A 332 -8.65 15.58 -24.85
CA ARG A 332 -9.24 15.65 -26.21
C ARG A 332 -10.77 15.53 -26.27
N PHE A 333 -11.41 15.11 -25.18
CA PHE A 333 -12.88 15.02 -25.04
C PHE A 333 -13.47 16.16 -24.22
N GLY A 334 -12.66 17.10 -23.76
CA GLY A 334 -13.08 18.26 -22.97
C GLY A 334 -13.18 17.98 -21.45
N GLY A 335 -12.82 16.81 -20.99
CA GLY A 335 -12.81 16.44 -19.57
C GLY A 335 -11.48 16.70 -18.89
N ASN A 336 -11.44 16.50 -17.55
CA ASN A 336 -10.26 16.69 -16.71
C ASN A 336 -9.46 15.39 -16.44
N GLY A 337 -9.92 14.23 -16.92
CA GLY A 337 -9.15 12.98 -16.79
C GLY A 337 -7.90 12.98 -17.69
N ASN A 338 -6.75 12.64 -17.14
CA ASN A 338 -5.50 12.47 -17.88
C ASN A 338 -5.49 11.09 -18.57
N LEU A 339 -5.87 11.07 -19.84
CA LEU A 339 -6.05 9.82 -20.59
C LEU A 339 -4.74 9.05 -20.74
N GLU A 340 -3.62 9.76 -20.86
CA GLU A 340 -2.28 9.20 -21.01
C GLU A 340 -1.84 8.50 -19.72
N ALA A 341 -2.08 9.09 -18.56
CA ALA A 341 -1.79 8.48 -17.26
C ALA A 341 -2.72 7.28 -16.96
N ILE A 342 -4.00 7.35 -17.35
CA ILE A 342 -4.95 6.25 -17.23
C ILE A 342 -4.45 5.03 -18.03
N GLU A 343 -4.06 5.22 -19.29
CA GLU A 343 -3.53 4.14 -20.11
C GLU A 343 -2.17 3.63 -19.60
N PHE A 344 -1.31 4.51 -19.08
CA PHE A 344 -0.07 4.12 -18.41
C PHE A 344 -0.33 3.17 -17.24
N PHE A 345 -1.27 3.50 -16.33
CA PHE A 345 -1.60 2.63 -15.20
C PHE A 345 -2.19 1.29 -15.66
N LYS A 346 -3.12 1.30 -16.60
CA LYS A 346 -3.67 0.05 -17.15
C LYS A 346 -2.59 -0.84 -17.75
N HIS A 347 -1.64 -0.25 -18.47
CA HIS A 347 -0.52 -0.97 -19.07
C HIS A 347 0.41 -1.56 -18.00
N LEU A 348 0.92 -0.73 -17.08
CA LEU A 348 1.79 -1.14 -15.99
C LEU A 348 1.13 -2.25 -15.14
N ASN A 349 -0.10 -2.01 -14.69
CA ASN A 349 -0.78 -2.92 -13.79
C ASN A 349 -1.14 -4.26 -14.47
N SER A 350 -1.43 -4.24 -15.78
CA SER A 350 -1.60 -5.47 -16.57
C SER A 350 -0.31 -6.31 -16.64
N ILE A 351 0.85 -5.66 -16.74
CA ILE A 351 2.14 -6.36 -16.75
C ILE A 351 2.39 -6.99 -15.37
N ILE A 352 2.20 -6.23 -14.30
CA ILE A 352 2.43 -6.73 -12.93
C ILE A 352 1.47 -7.89 -12.60
N ARG A 353 0.18 -7.78 -12.95
CA ARG A 353 -0.78 -8.87 -12.75
C ARG A 353 -0.43 -10.15 -13.51
N LYS A 354 0.09 -10.02 -14.74
CA LYS A 354 0.50 -11.17 -15.58
C LYS A 354 1.75 -11.89 -15.10
N ARG A 355 2.50 -11.31 -14.16
CA ARG A 355 3.65 -12.00 -13.56
C ARG A 355 3.21 -13.21 -12.73
N GLU A 356 2.02 -13.15 -12.11
CA GLU A 356 1.47 -14.24 -11.27
C GLU A 356 2.48 -14.76 -10.23
N ASP A 357 3.36 -13.88 -9.75
CA ASP A 357 4.42 -14.17 -8.80
C ASP A 357 4.14 -13.64 -7.38
N GLY A 358 2.94 -13.09 -7.16
CA GLY A 358 2.51 -12.49 -5.91
C GLY A 358 2.95 -11.05 -5.71
N SER A 359 3.55 -10.41 -6.73
CA SER A 359 3.85 -8.97 -6.71
C SER A 359 2.59 -8.13 -6.63
N MET A 360 2.63 -7.04 -5.85
CA MET A 360 1.49 -6.16 -5.61
C MET A 360 1.78 -4.74 -6.09
N ILE A 361 0.74 -4.01 -6.48
CA ILE A 361 0.79 -2.57 -6.68
C ILE A 361 -0.39 -1.93 -5.96
N ILE A 362 -0.11 -0.89 -5.17
CA ILE A 362 -1.03 -0.26 -4.22
C ILE A 362 -1.17 1.21 -4.60
N ALA A 363 -2.41 1.71 -4.70
CA ALA A 363 -2.65 3.11 -5.03
C ALA A 363 -2.82 3.96 -3.76
N GLU A 364 -2.06 5.04 -3.65
CA GLU A 364 -2.49 6.18 -2.83
C GLU A 364 -3.33 7.10 -3.72
N GLU A 365 -4.65 6.96 -3.59
CA GLU A 365 -5.64 7.74 -4.35
C GLU A 365 -6.71 8.25 -3.39
N SER A 366 -6.75 9.58 -3.20
CA SER A 366 -7.55 10.25 -2.17
C SER A 366 -8.92 10.72 -2.65
N THR A 367 -9.24 10.53 -3.94
CA THR A 367 -10.49 11.01 -4.54
C THR A 367 -11.53 9.89 -4.70
N ALA A 368 -12.67 10.22 -5.29
CA ALA A 368 -13.72 9.27 -5.64
C ALA A 368 -13.56 8.67 -7.05
N TRP A 369 -12.32 8.59 -7.59
CA TRP A 369 -12.09 7.90 -8.86
C TRP A 369 -12.53 6.44 -8.75
N PRO A 370 -13.41 5.95 -9.65
CA PRO A 370 -13.97 4.62 -9.54
C PRO A 370 -13.03 3.54 -10.10
N ASP A 371 -13.25 2.30 -9.67
CA ASP A 371 -12.65 1.10 -10.25
C ASP A 371 -11.10 1.10 -10.24
N ILE A 372 -10.47 1.67 -9.21
CA ILE A 372 -9.01 1.69 -9.05
C ILE A 372 -8.45 0.26 -8.96
N THR A 373 -9.11 -0.61 -8.16
CA THR A 373 -8.65 -1.98 -7.92
C THR A 373 -9.26 -3.03 -8.83
N LYS A 374 -10.23 -2.64 -9.66
CA LYS A 374 -10.83 -3.50 -10.66
C LYS A 374 -9.86 -3.77 -11.81
N SER A 375 -9.92 -4.96 -12.40
CA SER A 375 -8.99 -5.34 -13.46
C SER A 375 -9.14 -4.45 -14.72
N PRO A 376 -8.06 -4.25 -15.51
CA PRO A 376 -8.14 -3.51 -16.77
C PRO A 376 -9.08 -4.15 -17.78
N GLU A 377 -9.21 -5.48 -17.79
CA GLU A 377 -10.13 -6.24 -18.62
C GLU A 377 -11.60 -5.91 -18.31
N GLU A 378 -11.89 -5.53 -17.06
CA GLU A 378 -13.21 -5.11 -16.59
C GLU A 378 -13.40 -3.58 -16.62
N GLY A 379 -12.43 -2.84 -17.16
CA GLY A 379 -12.45 -1.39 -17.33
C GLY A 379 -11.77 -0.58 -16.23
N GLY A 380 -11.29 -1.22 -15.16
CA GLY A 380 -10.58 -0.57 -14.04
C GLY A 380 -9.13 -0.22 -14.35
N LEU A 381 -8.42 0.32 -13.35
CA LEU A 381 -7.00 0.66 -13.46
C LEU A 381 -6.05 -0.51 -13.12
N GLY A 382 -6.53 -1.54 -12.43
CA GLY A 382 -5.78 -2.77 -12.17
C GLY A 382 -4.87 -2.75 -10.95
N PHE A 383 -4.95 -1.80 -10.05
CA PHE A 383 -4.24 -1.87 -8.78
C PHE A 383 -4.70 -3.08 -7.96
N HIS A 384 -3.82 -3.62 -7.11
CA HIS A 384 -4.20 -4.71 -6.22
C HIS A 384 -4.95 -4.19 -5.00
N PHE A 385 -4.52 -3.04 -4.46
CA PHE A 385 -5.12 -2.40 -3.30
C PHE A 385 -5.13 -0.88 -3.46
N LYS A 386 -5.98 -0.24 -2.64
CA LYS A 386 -6.09 1.22 -2.54
C LYS A 386 -6.07 1.64 -1.07
N TRP A 387 -5.35 2.69 -0.72
CA TRP A 387 -5.44 3.33 0.59
C TRP A 387 -6.83 3.93 0.80
N ASN A 388 -7.44 3.69 1.96
CA ASN A 388 -8.75 4.25 2.33
C ASN A 388 -8.58 5.57 3.09
N MET A 389 -8.36 6.64 2.35
CA MET A 389 -8.21 7.99 2.91
C MET A 389 -9.54 8.51 3.49
N GLY A 390 -10.68 8.13 2.90
CA GLY A 390 -12.01 8.50 3.40
C GLY A 390 -12.27 7.95 4.80
N TRP A 391 -12.01 6.66 5.00
CA TRP A 391 -12.11 6.03 6.31
C TRP A 391 -11.16 6.69 7.33
N MET A 392 -9.93 6.95 6.94
CA MET A 392 -8.93 7.59 7.78
C MET A 392 -9.41 8.96 8.29
N HIS A 393 -9.93 9.81 7.40
CA HIS A 393 -10.44 11.13 7.78
C HIS A 393 -11.62 11.03 8.75
N ASP A 394 -12.59 10.15 8.50
CA ASP A 394 -13.76 9.96 9.36
C ASP A 394 -13.37 9.39 10.73
N PHE A 395 -12.49 8.38 10.74
CA PHE A 395 -11.94 7.79 11.95
C PHE A 395 -11.23 8.83 12.81
N LEU A 396 -10.29 9.58 12.25
CA LEU A 396 -9.54 10.60 12.98
C LEU A 396 -10.42 11.77 13.43
N ALA A 397 -11.39 12.18 12.61
CA ALA A 397 -12.34 13.21 13.00
C ALA A 397 -13.18 12.77 14.21
N TYR A 398 -13.62 11.49 14.24
CA TYR A 398 -14.34 10.95 15.40
C TYR A 398 -13.44 10.81 16.63
N MET A 399 -12.22 10.27 16.48
CA MET A 399 -11.33 10.04 17.61
C MET A 399 -10.88 11.34 18.31
N LYS A 400 -10.83 12.45 17.58
CA LYS A 400 -10.53 13.80 18.11
C LYS A 400 -11.68 14.42 18.89
N GLU A 401 -12.91 13.94 18.70
CA GLU A 401 -14.08 14.49 19.39
C GLU A 401 -14.03 14.19 20.90
N ASP A 402 -14.41 15.19 21.71
CA ASP A 402 -14.67 14.96 23.12
C ASP A 402 -15.76 13.89 23.27
N PRO A 403 -15.56 12.86 24.11
CA PRO A 403 -16.51 11.77 24.30
C PRO A 403 -17.94 12.22 24.60
N LEU A 404 -18.13 13.39 25.19
CA LEU A 404 -19.44 13.97 25.45
C LEU A 404 -20.25 14.23 24.17
N TYR A 405 -19.56 14.52 23.06
CA TYR A 405 -20.20 14.85 21.78
C TYR A 405 -20.20 13.70 20.78
N ARG A 406 -19.57 12.57 21.06
CA ARG A 406 -19.44 11.43 20.14
C ARG A 406 -20.75 10.84 19.68
N SER A 407 -21.79 10.92 20.52
CA SER A 407 -23.13 10.48 20.15
C SER A 407 -23.69 11.18 18.89
N TYR A 408 -23.32 12.44 18.66
CA TYR A 408 -23.71 13.21 17.48
C TYR A 408 -22.88 12.90 16.22
N HIS A 409 -21.76 12.21 16.39
CA HIS A 409 -20.79 11.88 15.34
C HIS A 409 -20.62 10.36 15.11
N HIS A 410 -21.52 9.57 15.70
CA HIS A 410 -21.45 8.10 15.72
C HIS A 410 -21.32 7.50 14.31
N ASN A 411 -22.04 8.08 13.34
CA ASN A 411 -22.03 7.61 11.96
C ASN A 411 -20.68 7.75 11.24
N LYS A 412 -19.73 8.57 11.70
CA LYS A 412 -18.39 8.64 11.13
C LYS A 412 -17.66 7.29 11.22
N MET A 413 -17.89 6.53 12.29
CA MET A 413 -17.29 5.20 12.47
C MET A 413 -18.00 4.11 11.68
N THR A 414 -19.28 4.28 11.35
CA THR A 414 -20.06 3.26 10.64
C THR A 414 -20.14 3.52 9.14
N PHE A 415 -19.97 4.77 8.69
CA PHE A 415 -20.09 5.17 7.29
C PHE A 415 -19.10 4.44 6.36
N GLY A 416 -17.87 4.16 6.85
CA GLY A 416 -16.86 3.43 6.07
C GLY A 416 -17.34 2.09 5.51
N MET A 417 -18.25 1.39 6.22
CA MET A 417 -18.82 0.12 5.74
C MET A 417 -19.78 0.27 4.57
N SER A 418 -20.34 1.46 4.32
CA SER A 418 -21.24 1.71 3.18
C SER A 418 -20.55 1.58 1.83
N TYR A 419 -19.22 1.75 1.79
CA TYR A 419 -18.40 1.66 0.58
C TYR A 419 -17.19 0.70 0.71
N ALA A 420 -17.06 -0.01 1.84
CA ALA A 420 -15.92 -0.88 2.14
C ALA A 420 -15.59 -1.93 1.05
N TYR A 421 -16.58 -2.31 0.26
CA TYR A 421 -16.46 -3.33 -0.79
C TYR A 421 -16.44 -2.74 -2.21
N SER A 422 -16.38 -1.41 -2.35
CA SER A 422 -16.24 -0.77 -3.67
C SER A 422 -14.85 -0.92 -4.25
N GLU A 423 -13.84 -1.05 -3.39
CA GLU A 423 -12.44 -1.24 -3.72
C GLU A 423 -11.79 -2.21 -2.72
N LYS A 424 -10.61 -2.73 -3.05
CA LYS A 424 -9.80 -3.50 -2.09
C LYS A 424 -8.98 -2.55 -1.22
N PHE A 425 -9.57 -2.11 -0.12
CA PHE A 425 -8.99 -1.10 0.73
C PHE A 425 -7.94 -1.61 1.70
N ILE A 426 -6.92 -0.76 1.93
CA ILE A 426 -6.04 -0.78 3.10
C ILE A 426 -6.45 0.39 4.00
N LEU A 427 -6.78 0.12 5.26
CA LEU A 427 -7.04 1.15 6.25
C LEU A 427 -5.70 1.70 6.74
N VAL A 428 -5.48 2.98 6.52
CA VAL A 428 -4.17 3.61 6.75
C VAL A 428 -4.21 4.65 7.84
N LEU A 429 -3.21 4.64 8.70
CA LEU A 429 -2.83 5.75 9.56
C LEU A 429 -1.36 6.05 9.25
N SER A 430 -1.14 6.77 8.15
CA SER A 430 0.17 7.00 7.54
C SER A 430 0.96 8.13 8.18
N HIS A 431 2.17 8.35 7.66
CA HIS A 431 3.06 9.45 8.03
C HIS A 431 2.41 10.83 7.91
N ASP A 432 1.57 11.04 6.89
CA ASP A 432 0.91 12.32 6.62
C ASP A 432 0.04 12.82 7.77
N GLU A 433 -0.46 11.91 8.60
CA GLU A 433 -1.35 12.25 9.68
C GLU A 433 -0.64 12.70 10.97
N VAL A 434 0.67 12.61 11.04
CA VAL A 434 1.46 12.93 12.25
C VAL A 434 2.53 13.99 12.02
N VAL A 435 2.30 14.87 11.06
CA VAL A 435 3.19 15.98 10.63
C VAL A 435 2.41 17.28 10.45
N HIS A 436 3.11 18.39 10.23
CA HIS A 436 2.56 19.67 9.80
C HIS A 436 1.45 20.21 10.71
N LEU A 437 1.67 20.18 12.04
CA LEU A 437 0.74 20.65 13.07
C LEU A 437 -0.57 19.84 13.17
N LYS A 438 -0.58 18.63 12.60
CA LYS A 438 -1.70 17.68 12.76
C LYS A 438 -1.67 16.95 14.10
N ARG A 439 -0.59 17.06 14.89
CA ARG A 439 -0.27 16.36 16.14
C ARG A 439 0.01 14.85 15.92
N SER A 440 0.69 14.24 16.89
CA SER A 440 0.86 12.77 16.92
C SER A 440 -0.47 12.06 17.23
N MET A 441 -0.54 10.73 17.04
CA MET A 441 -1.79 9.99 17.29
C MET A 441 -2.27 10.12 18.73
N ILE A 442 -1.37 10.02 19.71
CA ILE A 442 -1.76 10.15 21.11
C ILE A 442 -2.21 11.57 21.47
N GLU A 443 -1.57 12.60 20.88
CA GLU A 443 -1.93 14.00 21.09
C GLU A 443 -3.26 14.42 20.43
N LYS A 444 -3.76 13.62 19.48
CA LYS A 444 -5.10 13.80 18.92
C LYS A 444 -6.21 13.36 19.88
N MET A 445 -5.91 12.46 20.82
CA MET A 445 -6.91 11.90 21.74
C MET A 445 -7.28 12.92 22.80
N PRO A 446 -8.59 13.13 23.09
CA PRO A 446 -9.06 13.98 24.18
C PRO A 446 -8.86 13.31 25.55
N GLY A 447 -8.88 14.11 26.61
CA GLY A 447 -8.82 13.65 27.99
C GLY A 447 -7.43 13.78 28.63
N ILE A 448 -7.30 13.27 29.87
CA ILE A 448 -6.03 13.15 30.54
C ILE A 448 -5.19 12.03 29.97
N GLU A 449 -3.92 11.95 30.32
CA GLU A 449 -2.96 11.01 29.71
C GLU A 449 -3.46 9.56 29.70
N GLU A 450 -3.90 9.03 30.85
CA GLU A 450 -4.43 7.66 30.94
C GLU A 450 -5.64 7.44 30.01
N GLU A 451 -6.57 8.39 29.96
CA GLU A 451 -7.75 8.33 29.09
C GLU A 451 -7.35 8.38 27.60
N ARG A 452 -6.33 9.16 27.23
CA ARG A 452 -5.80 9.21 25.86
C ARG A 452 -5.32 7.85 25.39
N PHE A 453 -4.53 7.14 26.23
CA PHE A 453 -4.04 5.80 25.91
C PHE A 453 -5.18 4.78 25.83
N GLN A 454 -6.15 4.82 26.73
CA GLN A 454 -7.32 3.95 26.69
C GLN A 454 -8.16 4.20 25.43
N ASN A 455 -8.39 5.47 25.09
CA ASN A 455 -9.09 5.87 23.89
C ASN A 455 -8.38 5.40 22.62
N LEU A 456 -7.05 5.57 22.55
CA LEU A 456 -6.25 5.13 21.40
C LEU A 456 -6.27 3.60 21.25
N LYS A 457 -6.19 2.84 22.35
CA LYS A 457 -6.35 1.37 22.34
C LYS A 457 -7.72 0.95 21.76
N ALA A 458 -8.80 1.63 22.20
CA ALA A 458 -10.14 1.37 21.68
C ALA A 458 -10.24 1.65 20.15
N GLY A 459 -9.63 2.76 19.71
CA GLY A 459 -9.55 3.12 18.28
C GLY A 459 -8.78 2.08 17.46
N TYR A 460 -7.61 1.66 17.90
CA TYR A 460 -6.80 0.64 17.19
C TYR A 460 -7.50 -0.72 17.17
N PHE A 461 -8.16 -1.10 18.25
CA PHE A 461 -8.96 -2.32 18.28
C PHE A 461 -10.11 -2.28 17.27
N PHE A 462 -10.83 -1.17 17.17
CA PHE A 462 -11.86 -0.96 16.15
C PHE A 462 -11.27 -1.06 14.73
N MET A 463 -10.15 -0.38 14.47
CA MET A 463 -9.46 -0.42 13.18
C MET A 463 -9.09 -1.85 12.77
N LEU A 464 -8.51 -2.65 13.69
CA LEU A 464 -8.09 -4.00 13.37
C LEU A 464 -9.28 -4.93 13.12
N GLY A 465 -10.41 -4.71 13.79
CA GLY A 465 -11.64 -5.47 13.55
C GLY A 465 -12.39 -5.08 12.27
N HIS A 466 -12.20 -3.87 11.76
CA HIS A 466 -12.87 -3.39 10.55
C HIS A 466 -12.39 -4.15 9.28
N ALA A 467 -13.25 -4.23 8.25
CA ALA A 467 -12.89 -4.86 6.97
C ALA A 467 -11.77 -4.08 6.25
N GLY A 468 -10.88 -4.80 5.56
CA GLY A 468 -9.73 -4.27 4.83
C GLY A 468 -8.38 -4.57 5.50
N LYS A 469 -7.26 -4.47 4.75
CA LYS A 469 -5.90 -4.59 5.28
C LYS A 469 -5.53 -3.36 6.10
N LYS A 470 -4.38 -3.34 6.76
CA LYS A 470 -4.04 -2.31 7.76
C LYS A 470 -2.63 -1.76 7.57
N LEU A 471 -2.46 -0.46 7.87
CA LEU A 471 -1.16 0.19 7.91
C LEU A 471 -1.07 1.13 9.11
N LEU A 472 0.06 1.06 9.82
CA LEU A 472 0.47 2.03 10.83
C LEU A 472 1.85 2.58 10.53
N PHE A 473 2.01 3.88 10.66
CA PHE A 473 3.31 4.54 10.60
C PHE A 473 4.10 4.32 11.89
N MET A 474 5.43 4.23 11.77
CA MET A 474 6.36 4.04 12.88
C MET A 474 6.13 5.01 14.04
N GLY A 475 6.25 4.51 15.28
CA GLY A 475 6.04 5.28 16.51
C GLY A 475 4.59 5.41 16.96
N GLN A 476 3.61 5.09 16.11
CA GLN A 476 2.19 5.13 16.52
C GLN A 476 1.81 3.96 17.42
N ASP A 477 2.46 2.84 17.29
CA ASP A 477 2.22 1.59 18.03
C ASP A 477 2.70 1.63 19.50
N PHE A 478 3.46 2.66 19.87
CA PHE A 478 3.79 2.95 21.27
C PHE A 478 3.40 4.36 21.72
N GLY A 479 2.66 5.12 20.89
CA GLY A 479 2.09 6.40 21.27
C GLY A 479 3.12 7.51 21.43
N GLN A 480 4.00 7.71 20.45
CA GLN A 480 4.93 8.84 20.41
C GLN A 480 4.20 10.17 20.59
N TYR A 481 4.70 11.03 21.49
CA TYR A 481 4.07 12.35 21.75
C TYR A 481 4.40 13.39 20.70
N SER A 482 5.65 13.39 20.23
CA SER A 482 6.09 14.35 19.22
C SER A 482 5.51 14.01 17.83
N GLU A 483 5.20 15.04 17.05
CA GLU A 483 5.05 14.85 15.61
C GLU A 483 6.32 14.25 15.03
N TRP A 484 6.14 13.48 13.97
CA TRP A 484 7.28 12.91 13.24
C TRP A 484 8.14 14.02 12.63
N SER A 485 9.45 13.79 12.60
CA SER A 485 10.42 14.61 11.89
C SER A 485 11.49 13.70 11.28
N GLU A 486 11.79 13.92 10.02
CA GLU A 486 12.85 13.23 9.27
C GLU A 486 14.24 13.50 9.85
N ALA A 487 14.39 14.58 10.60
CA ALA A 487 15.68 15.03 11.12
C ALA A 487 16.20 14.26 12.34
N ARG A 488 15.36 13.44 12.99
CA ARG A 488 15.69 12.72 14.24
C ARG A 488 15.06 11.34 14.29
N SER A 489 15.60 10.47 15.15
CA SER A 489 14.95 9.18 15.45
C SER A 489 13.57 9.39 16.07
N ILE A 490 12.68 8.43 15.89
CA ILE A 490 11.48 8.34 16.72
C ILE A 490 11.87 8.15 18.18
N ASP A 491 10.94 8.48 19.09
CA ASP A 491 11.21 8.64 20.51
C ASP A 491 11.25 7.29 21.26
N TRP A 492 12.17 6.37 20.88
CA TRP A 492 12.31 5.01 21.43
C TRP A 492 12.41 4.96 22.95
N TYR A 493 12.93 6.01 23.62
CA TYR A 493 13.02 6.09 25.08
C TYR A 493 11.65 6.04 25.76
N LEU A 494 10.56 6.37 25.06
CA LEU A 494 9.20 6.27 25.58
C LEU A 494 8.78 4.84 25.93
N LEU A 495 9.44 3.82 25.38
CA LEU A 495 9.20 2.44 25.79
C LEU A 495 9.59 2.15 27.25
N GLU A 496 10.34 3.05 27.90
CA GLU A 496 10.60 3.00 29.33
C GLU A 496 9.41 3.54 30.17
N GLU A 497 8.53 4.36 29.56
CA GLU A 497 7.36 4.91 30.20
C GLU A 497 6.23 3.87 30.30
N LYS A 498 5.46 3.94 31.40
CA LYS A 498 4.44 2.92 31.74
C LYS A 498 3.33 2.83 30.68
N GLU A 499 2.74 3.95 30.29
CA GLU A 499 1.59 3.98 29.40
C GLU A 499 1.99 3.63 27.96
N ASN A 500 3.13 4.13 27.47
CA ASN A 500 3.69 3.79 26.15
C ASN A 500 4.01 2.30 26.06
N ARG A 501 4.66 1.72 27.08
CA ARG A 501 4.92 0.28 27.16
C ARG A 501 3.62 -0.54 27.19
N SER A 502 2.61 -0.05 27.90
CA SER A 502 1.29 -0.69 27.97
C SER A 502 0.61 -0.71 26.59
N LEU A 503 0.63 0.40 25.85
CA LEU A 503 0.12 0.47 24.48
C LEU A 503 0.91 -0.44 23.54
N HIS A 504 2.24 -0.43 23.61
CA HIS A 504 3.10 -1.27 22.78
C HIS A 504 2.83 -2.76 22.98
N ASN A 505 2.72 -3.22 24.25
CA ASN A 505 2.36 -4.60 24.56
C ASN A 505 0.94 -4.94 24.08
N PHE A 506 -0.01 -4.02 24.23
CA PHE A 506 -1.38 -4.18 23.75
C PHE A 506 -1.39 -4.37 22.23
N MET A 507 -0.69 -3.51 21.48
CA MET A 507 -0.58 -3.61 20.03
C MET A 507 0.07 -4.92 19.60
N ARG A 508 1.19 -5.31 20.23
CA ARG A 508 1.84 -6.59 19.96
C ARG A 508 0.86 -7.76 20.11
N ASP A 509 0.19 -7.85 21.24
CA ASP A 509 -0.70 -8.94 21.52
C ASP A 509 -1.90 -8.99 20.55
N LEU A 510 -2.42 -7.81 20.15
CA LEU A 510 -3.51 -7.67 19.19
C LEU A 510 -3.08 -8.04 17.76
N LEU A 511 -1.88 -7.65 17.33
CA LEU A 511 -1.33 -7.99 16.02
C LEU A 511 -1.04 -9.50 15.89
N HIS A 512 -0.60 -10.14 16.96
CA HIS A 512 -0.45 -11.59 16.98
C HIS A 512 -1.80 -12.30 16.87
N LEU A 513 -2.86 -11.82 17.54
CA LEU A 513 -4.22 -12.34 17.37
C LEU A 513 -4.74 -12.11 15.95
N TYR A 514 -4.52 -10.94 15.36
CA TYR A 514 -4.85 -10.66 13.96
C TYR A 514 -4.27 -11.72 13.02
N ARG A 515 -3.02 -12.15 13.23
CA ARG A 515 -2.39 -13.22 12.43
C ARG A 515 -2.91 -14.62 12.75
N GLU A 516 -3.31 -14.87 14.01
CA GLU A 516 -3.76 -16.19 14.50
C GLU A 516 -5.16 -16.54 14.01
N TYR A 517 -6.08 -15.56 13.93
CA TYR A 517 -7.49 -15.78 13.62
C TYR A 517 -7.85 -15.32 12.20
N PRO A 518 -8.09 -16.24 11.25
CA PRO A 518 -8.43 -15.89 9.86
C PRO A 518 -9.67 -15.03 9.69
N ALA A 519 -10.62 -15.07 10.63
CA ALA A 519 -11.81 -14.22 10.61
C ALA A 519 -11.49 -12.70 10.62
N PHE A 520 -10.29 -12.29 11.01
CA PHE A 520 -9.88 -10.89 10.90
C PHE A 520 -9.65 -10.42 9.46
N TYR A 521 -9.24 -11.34 8.54
CA TYR A 521 -8.67 -10.92 7.25
C TYR A 521 -9.09 -11.76 6.03
N GLU A 522 -9.58 -13.00 6.23
CA GLU A 522 -9.81 -13.94 5.12
C GLU A 522 -10.96 -13.51 4.19
N ALA A 523 -11.94 -12.77 4.73
CA ALA A 523 -13.10 -12.26 4.01
C ALA A 523 -13.19 -10.71 4.09
N ASP A 524 -12.04 -10.02 3.99
CA ASP A 524 -12.00 -8.55 4.07
C ASP A 524 -12.78 -7.84 2.96
N TYR A 525 -12.89 -8.48 1.81
CA TYR A 525 -13.49 -7.90 0.61
C TYR A 525 -14.80 -8.59 0.20
N GLU A 526 -15.41 -9.35 1.12
CA GLU A 526 -16.67 -10.07 0.92
C GLU A 526 -17.70 -9.61 1.95
N TYR A 527 -18.96 -9.43 1.51
CA TYR A 527 -20.04 -8.96 2.39
C TYR A 527 -20.28 -9.87 3.59
N GLU A 528 -20.07 -11.17 3.42
CA GLU A 528 -20.24 -12.17 4.47
C GLU A 528 -19.19 -12.06 5.59
N GLY A 529 -18.05 -11.39 5.30
CA GLY A 529 -16.94 -11.23 6.22
C GLY A 529 -17.19 -10.26 7.37
N PHE A 530 -18.20 -9.39 7.28
CA PHE A 530 -18.52 -8.40 8.30
C PHE A 530 -20.03 -8.23 8.48
N SER A 531 -20.48 -8.19 9.72
CA SER A 531 -21.86 -7.83 10.02
C SER A 531 -21.95 -7.00 11.30
N TRP A 532 -22.66 -5.88 11.24
CA TRP A 532 -23.01 -5.13 12.45
C TRP A 532 -23.90 -5.98 13.35
N VAL A 533 -23.63 -5.97 14.65
CA VAL A 533 -24.57 -6.39 15.68
C VAL A 533 -25.46 -5.23 16.03
N ASN A 534 -24.85 -4.09 16.36
CA ASN A 534 -25.56 -2.83 16.55
C ASN A 534 -24.73 -1.67 15.98
N ALA A 535 -25.22 -1.08 14.88
CA ALA A 535 -24.61 0.09 14.24
C ALA A 535 -25.13 1.41 14.81
N ASP A 536 -26.22 1.39 15.60
CA ASP A 536 -27.00 2.57 15.97
C ASP A 536 -26.96 2.90 17.48
N ASP A 537 -26.05 2.28 18.24
CA ASP A 537 -25.90 2.55 19.68
C ASP A 537 -25.19 3.92 19.94
N SER A 538 -25.67 4.95 19.27
CA SER A 538 -25.10 6.29 19.31
C SER A 538 -25.20 6.93 20.70
N SER A 539 -26.30 6.70 21.42
CA SER A 539 -26.51 7.26 22.75
C SER A 539 -25.48 6.81 23.80
N ARG A 540 -24.89 5.64 23.61
CA ARG A 540 -23.82 5.08 24.44
C ARG A 540 -22.45 5.15 23.78
N SER A 541 -22.38 5.48 22.46
CA SER A 541 -21.18 5.44 21.61
C SER A 541 -20.45 4.10 21.69
N ILE A 542 -21.23 3.00 21.61
CA ILE A 542 -20.71 1.63 21.59
C ILE A 542 -20.87 1.07 20.19
N TYR A 543 -19.90 0.30 19.74
CA TYR A 543 -19.91 -0.39 18.47
C TYR A 543 -19.75 -1.87 18.71
N SER A 544 -20.65 -2.67 18.10
CA SER A 544 -20.54 -4.13 18.12
C SER A 544 -20.76 -4.72 16.73
N PHE A 545 -19.87 -5.62 16.34
CA PHE A 545 -19.88 -6.25 15.02
C PHE A 545 -19.22 -7.63 15.06
N ILE A 546 -19.52 -8.43 14.05
CA ILE A 546 -18.98 -9.78 13.89
C ILE A 546 -18.09 -9.82 12.64
N ARG A 547 -16.95 -10.50 12.78
CA ARG A 547 -16.10 -10.91 11.67
C ARG A 547 -16.24 -12.40 11.45
N ASN A 548 -16.48 -12.76 10.19
CA ASN A 548 -16.61 -14.15 9.77
C ASN A 548 -15.45 -14.54 8.85
N ARG A 549 -15.21 -15.84 8.79
CA ARG A 549 -14.33 -16.42 7.78
C ARG A 549 -15.00 -16.50 6.41
N LYS A 550 -14.21 -16.63 5.38
CA LYS A 550 -14.67 -17.04 4.05
C LYS A 550 -15.29 -18.44 4.14
N ASN A 551 -16.44 -18.64 3.49
CA ASN A 551 -17.23 -19.90 3.58
C ASN A 551 -17.62 -20.27 5.03
N HIS A 552 -18.12 -19.28 5.78
CA HIS A 552 -18.71 -19.53 7.09
C HIS A 552 -19.91 -20.46 6.96
N TYR A 553 -19.86 -21.62 7.67
CA TYR A 553 -20.96 -22.60 7.72
C TYR A 553 -21.55 -22.63 9.11
N VAL A 554 -22.90 -22.63 9.17
CA VAL A 554 -23.62 -22.92 10.40
C VAL A 554 -23.64 -24.44 10.58
N ILE A 555 -23.19 -24.94 11.73
CA ILE A 555 -23.15 -26.37 12.01
C ILE A 555 -24.58 -26.90 12.26
N GLY A 556 -25.08 -27.70 11.33
CA GLY A 556 -26.38 -28.36 11.46
C GLY A 556 -26.38 -29.56 12.42
N LYS A 557 -27.55 -29.89 12.98
CA LYS A 557 -27.76 -31.03 13.91
C LYS A 557 -27.35 -32.40 13.35
N SER A 558 -27.15 -32.53 12.03
CA SER A 558 -26.82 -33.81 11.37
C SER A 558 -25.33 -34.06 11.15
N GLY A 559 -24.45 -33.11 11.43
CA GLY A 559 -23.02 -33.26 11.16
C GLY A 559 -22.64 -33.37 9.66
N GLU A 560 -23.61 -33.20 8.75
CA GLU A 560 -23.36 -33.22 7.31
C GLU A 560 -23.13 -31.81 6.77
N LYS A 561 -22.00 -31.62 6.08
CA LYS A 561 -21.66 -30.36 5.42
C LYS A 561 -22.61 -30.11 4.24
N ALA A 562 -23.38 -29.03 4.27
CA ALA A 562 -24.12 -28.57 3.11
C ALA A 562 -23.13 -28.02 2.08
N ALA A 563 -22.75 -28.84 1.10
CA ALA A 563 -21.87 -28.44 0.01
C ALA A 563 -22.62 -27.52 -0.96
N GLY A 564 -22.22 -26.28 -1.04
CA GLY A 564 -22.58 -25.40 -2.15
C GLY A 564 -22.08 -26.00 -3.48
N LYS A 565 -22.99 -26.17 -4.43
CA LYS A 565 -22.66 -26.70 -5.75
C LYS A 565 -21.81 -25.70 -6.50
N ASN A 566 -20.52 -25.99 -6.66
CA ASN A 566 -19.75 -25.53 -7.83
C ASN A 566 -18.63 -26.53 -8.13
N ASN A 567 -18.75 -27.07 -9.33
CA ASN A 567 -17.83 -27.78 -10.21
C ASN A 567 -16.58 -28.49 -9.64
N ALA A 568 -16.70 -29.80 -9.65
CA ALA A 568 -15.61 -30.76 -9.47
C ALA A 568 -14.61 -30.74 -10.64
N LEU A 569 -13.34 -30.55 -10.31
CA LEU A 569 -12.23 -31.14 -11.08
C LEU A 569 -11.63 -32.25 -10.20
N LYS A 570 -11.59 -33.46 -10.78
CA LYS A 570 -11.10 -34.69 -10.16
C LYS A 570 -9.59 -34.59 -9.94
N GLU A 571 -9.14 -34.72 -8.71
CA GLU A 571 -7.77 -35.08 -8.39
C GLU A 571 -7.70 -36.59 -8.12
N THR A 572 -6.81 -37.25 -8.86
CA THR A 572 -6.43 -38.65 -8.65
C THR A 572 -5.33 -38.69 -7.59
N GLU A 573 -5.61 -39.36 -6.48
CA GLU A 573 -4.64 -39.72 -5.46
C GLU A 573 -3.64 -40.74 -6.02
N THR A 574 -2.33 -40.50 -5.77
CA THR A 574 -1.31 -41.55 -5.67
C THR A 574 -0.49 -41.30 -4.41
N GLU A 575 -0.67 -42.21 -3.47
CA GLU A 575 0.19 -42.36 -2.30
C GLU A 575 1.57 -42.87 -2.75
N GLU A 576 2.63 -42.21 -2.26
CA GLU A 576 3.90 -42.89 -1.95
C GLU A 576 4.62 -42.16 -0.82
N ALA A 577 4.79 -42.89 0.27
CA ALA A 577 5.50 -42.48 1.47
C ALA A 577 7.01 -42.60 1.25
N SER A 578 7.77 -41.56 1.62
CA SER A 578 9.18 -41.73 2.03
C SER A 578 9.52 -40.79 3.19
N GLU A 579 9.85 -41.42 4.32
CA GLU A 579 10.39 -40.76 5.51
C GLU A 579 11.75 -40.11 5.22
N SER A 580 11.89 -38.81 5.52
CA SER A 580 13.19 -38.24 5.85
C SER A 580 13.07 -37.32 7.07
N LYS A 581 13.77 -37.72 8.13
CA LYS A 581 13.97 -36.92 9.35
C LYS A 581 14.84 -35.70 9.04
N GLY A 582 14.29 -34.51 9.28
CA GLY A 582 14.98 -33.23 9.25
C GLY A 582 14.37 -32.27 10.27
N THR A 583 15.20 -31.77 11.14
CA THR A 583 14.97 -31.05 12.38
C THR A 583 14.18 -29.73 12.20
N GLY A 584 13.07 -29.61 12.91
CA GLY A 584 12.74 -28.51 13.80
C GLY A 584 12.27 -27.16 13.25
N GLY A 585 11.20 -27.10 12.49
CA GLY A 585 10.32 -25.92 12.49
C GLY A 585 8.97 -26.33 13.06
N LYS A 586 8.63 -25.91 14.27
CA LYS A 586 7.29 -26.12 14.81
C LYS A 586 6.30 -25.32 13.95
N GLY A 587 5.66 -26.00 13.01
CA GLY A 587 4.49 -25.46 12.33
C GLY A 587 3.46 -25.02 13.39
N LEU A 588 3.09 -23.75 13.39
CA LEU A 588 1.92 -23.27 14.12
C LEU A 588 0.71 -24.09 13.66
N HIS A 589 0.28 -25.04 14.48
CA HIS A 589 -1.01 -25.67 14.29
C HIS A 589 -2.08 -24.57 14.34
N ARG A 590 -2.73 -24.28 13.21
CA ARG A 590 -3.89 -23.39 13.13
C ARG A 590 -5.01 -23.97 14.01
N LYS A 591 -5.11 -23.47 15.24
CA LYS A 591 -6.30 -23.65 16.07
C LYS A 591 -7.39 -22.71 15.56
N GLY A 592 -8.63 -23.12 15.51
CA GLY A 592 -9.77 -22.26 15.22
C GLY A 592 -10.29 -22.32 13.79
N HIS A 593 -10.58 -23.50 13.28
CA HIS A 593 -11.04 -23.66 11.89
C HIS A 593 -12.50 -23.26 11.61
N GLU A 594 -13.32 -22.90 12.62
CA GLU A 594 -14.75 -22.61 12.44
C GLU A 594 -15.26 -21.42 13.28
N GLU A 595 -14.37 -20.64 13.91
CA GLU A 595 -14.76 -19.59 14.85
C GLU A 595 -14.96 -18.23 14.15
N SER A 596 -16.12 -17.60 14.45
CA SER A 596 -16.37 -16.18 14.19
C SER A 596 -15.90 -15.35 15.37
N LEU A 597 -15.67 -14.05 15.13
CA LEU A 597 -15.20 -13.10 16.13
C LEU A 597 -16.24 -12.02 16.39
N LEU A 598 -16.61 -11.82 17.65
CA LEU A 598 -17.44 -10.70 18.09
C LEU A 598 -16.54 -9.60 18.66
N PHE A 599 -16.68 -8.40 18.15
CA PHE A 599 -16.05 -7.18 18.64
C PHE A 599 -17.04 -6.31 19.37
N VAL A 600 -16.68 -5.84 20.56
CA VAL A 600 -17.44 -4.86 21.34
C VAL A 600 -16.51 -3.75 21.78
N VAL A 601 -16.86 -2.49 21.48
CA VAL A 601 -16.01 -1.32 21.74
C VAL A 601 -16.82 -0.18 22.36
N ASN A 602 -16.44 0.24 23.56
CA ASN A 602 -16.98 1.43 24.21
C ASN A 602 -16.06 2.63 23.93
N MET A 603 -16.55 3.61 23.20
CA MET A 603 -15.76 4.81 22.86
C MET A 603 -15.96 5.97 23.86
N THR A 604 -16.41 5.68 25.09
CA THR A 604 -16.61 6.68 26.14
C THR A 604 -15.96 6.25 27.45
N PRO A 605 -15.63 7.19 28.37
CA PRO A 605 -15.09 6.85 29.70
C PRO A 605 -16.15 6.25 30.64
N VAL A 606 -17.40 6.12 30.20
CA VAL A 606 -18.51 5.66 31.04
C VAL A 606 -18.56 4.13 31.06
N GLU A 607 -18.43 3.53 32.26
CA GLU A 607 -18.58 2.09 32.48
C GLU A 607 -20.03 1.63 32.25
N ARG A 608 -20.19 0.42 31.71
CA ARG A 608 -21.47 -0.29 31.49
C ARG A 608 -21.42 -1.64 32.19
N ALA A 609 -21.76 -1.68 33.47
CA ALA A 609 -21.66 -2.89 34.30
C ALA A 609 -22.49 -4.06 33.77
N ASP A 610 -23.66 -3.79 33.19
CA ASP A 610 -24.61 -4.76 32.65
C ASP A 610 -24.84 -4.52 31.14
N TYR A 611 -23.78 -4.60 30.34
CA TYR A 611 -23.92 -4.46 28.90
C TYR A 611 -24.28 -5.79 28.25
N TRP A 612 -25.39 -5.79 27.50
CA TRP A 612 -25.84 -6.95 26.71
C TRP A 612 -25.57 -6.67 25.23
N VAL A 613 -25.09 -7.69 24.54
CA VAL A 613 -24.80 -7.65 23.10
C VAL A 613 -25.49 -8.80 22.38
N GLY A 614 -26.20 -8.51 21.31
CA GLY A 614 -26.90 -9.50 20.51
C GLY A 614 -25.93 -10.49 19.84
N MET A 615 -26.29 -11.78 19.86
CA MET A 615 -25.46 -12.87 19.35
C MET A 615 -26.23 -13.74 18.37
N PRO A 616 -25.57 -14.40 17.39
CA PRO A 616 -26.09 -15.59 16.76
C PRO A 616 -26.28 -16.70 17.78
N LYS A 617 -27.11 -17.70 17.46
CA LYS A 617 -27.25 -18.88 18.30
C LYS A 617 -25.90 -19.59 18.44
N SER A 618 -25.41 -19.68 19.64
CA SER A 618 -24.19 -20.39 20.01
C SER A 618 -24.29 -20.84 21.47
N LYS A 619 -23.51 -21.83 21.86
CA LYS A 619 -23.50 -22.32 23.23
C LYS A 619 -22.88 -21.30 24.19
N GLU A 620 -21.72 -20.80 23.81
CA GLU A 620 -20.89 -19.92 24.61
C GLU A 620 -19.94 -19.15 23.73
N ALA A 621 -19.37 -18.04 24.23
CA ALA A 621 -18.34 -17.27 23.59
C ALA A 621 -17.09 -17.19 24.49
N LYS A 622 -15.92 -17.43 23.91
CA LYS A 622 -14.62 -17.39 24.58
C LYS A 622 -14.04 -16.00 24.50
N LEU A 623 -13.74 -15.37 25.65
CA LEU A 623 -13.05 -14.11 25.69
C LEU A 623 -11.58 -14.28 25.27
N LEU A 624 -11.15 -13.52 24.28
CA LEU A 624 -9.79 -13.56 23.74
C LEU A 624 -8.96 -12.35 24.16
N PHE A 625 -9.58 -11.14 24.22
CA PHE A 625 -8.85 -9.89 24.36
C PHE A 625 -9.68 -8.80 25.04
N THR A 626 -9.01 -7.94 25.83
CA THR A 626 -9.60 -6.79 26.53
C THR A 626 -8.66 -5.58 26.45
N GLU A 627 -9.03 -4.45 27.01
CA GLU A 627 -8.19 -3.26 27.14
C GLU A 627 -6.86 -3.50 27.90
N GLU A 628 -6.79 -4.61 28.65
CA GLU A 628 -5.59 -5.07 29.36
C GLU A 628 -4.68 -5.98 28.51
N GLY A 629 -5.09 -6.30 27.28
CA GLY A 629 -4.40 -7.21 26.37
C GLY A 629 -5.04 -8.59 26.26
N LYS A 630 -4.27 -9.59 25.84
CA LYS A 630 -4.73 -10.99 25.67
C LYS A 630 -5.25 -11.55 27.01
N ALA A 631 -6.41 -12.21 26.97
CA ALA A 631 -6.99 -12.87 28.14
C ALA A 631 -5.99 -13.88 28.74
N LYS A 632 -5.67 -13.73 30.03
CA LYS A 632 -4.66 -14.56 30.73
C LYS A 632 -5.18 -15.97 31.05
N GLU A 633 -6.51 -16.08 31.21
CA GLU A 633 -7.21 -17.33 31.51
C GLU A 633 -8.29 -17.59 30.48
N GLU A 634 -8.59 -18.85 30.20
CA GLU A 634 -9.72 -19.19 29.35
C GLU A 634 -11.02 -18.88 30.09
N LYS A 635 -11.76 -17.91 29.61
CA LYS A 635 -13.04 -17.48 30.19
C LYS A 635 -14.12 -17.54 29.15
N TYR A 636 -15.16 -18.31 29.46
CA TYR A 636 -16.30 -18.53 28.59
C TYR A 636 -17.53 -17.82 29.17
N PHE A 637 -18.28 -17.19 28.27
CA PHE A 637 -19.52 -16.50 28.61
C PHE A 637 -20.70 -17.23 27.94
N PRO A 638 -21.75 -17.57 28.70
CA PRO A 638 -22.90 -18.23 28.13
C PRO A 638 -23.65 -17.30 27.18
N VAL A 639 -24.09 -17.87 26.05
CA VAL A 639 -25.02 -17.19 25.14
C VAL A 639 -26.42 -17.66 25.47
N VAL A 640 -27.27 -16.76 25.91
CA VAL A 640 -28.61 -17.10 26.44
C VAL A 640 -29.70 -16.60 25.50
N LYS A 641 -30.83 -17.31 25.46
CA LYS A 641 -32.01 -16.94 24.67
C LYS A 641 -32.66 -15.70 25.28
N GLY A 642 -32.80 -14.66 24.47
CA GLY A 642 -33.42 -13.38 24.84
C GLY A 642 -33.12 -12.35 23.75
N GLU A 643 -34.11 -11.56 23.38
CA GLU A 643 -33.98 -10.56 22.31
C GLU A 643 -33.03 -9.42 22.74
N CYS A 644 -32.02 -9.16 21.92
CA CYS A 644 -31.09 -8.06 22.06
C CYS A 644 -30.52 -7.66 20.68
N ASP A 645 -30.45 -6.37 20.37
CA ASP A 645 -29.88 -5.84 19.12
C ASP A 645 -30.51 -6.52 17.87
N GLY A 646 -31.81 -6.85 17.91
CA GLY A 646 -32.53 -7.52 16.82
C GLY A 646 -32.17 -9.00 16.64
N ARG A 647 -31.47 -9.62 17.60
CA ARG A 647 -31.09 -11.04 17.61
C ARG A 647 -31.83 -11.79 18.73
N ASN A 648 -32.07 -13.10 18.54
CA ASN A 648 -32.80 -13.96 19.50
C ASN A 648 -31.96 -14.39 20.69
N TYR A 649 -30.66 -14.17 20.67
CA TYR A 649 -29.71 -14.56 21.71
C TYR A 649 -28.82 -13.38 22.06
N HIS A 650 -28.28 -13.38 23.26
CA HIS A 650 -27.36 -12.35 23.74
C HIS A 650 -26.31 -12.91 24.70
N LEU A 651 -25.25 -12.13 24.86
CA LEU A 651 -24.19 -12.31 25.83
C LEU A 651 -24.15 -11.07 26.74
N ALA A 652 -24.02 -11.29 28.06
CA ALA A 652 -23.83 -10.21 29.03
C ALA A 652 -22.33 -10.05 29.39
N TYR A 653 -21.82 -8.82 29.31
CA TYR A 653 -20.43 -8.53 29.62
C TYR A 653 -20.29 -7.15 30.26
N PRO A 654 -19.59 -7.02 31.43
CA PRO A 654 -19.31 -5.71 32.03
C PRO A 654 -18.25 -4.98 31.19
N LEU A 655 -18.63 -3.85 30.59
CA LEU A 655 -17.79 -3.09 29.68
C LEU A 655 -17.28 -1.83 30.39
N LYS A 656 -15.98 -1.75 30.63
CA LYS A 656 -15.33 -0.60 31.26
C LYS A 656 -15.42 0.68 30.41
N GLY A 657 -15.05 1.84 30.98
CA GLY A 657 -14.80 3.05 30.21
C GLY A 657 -13.67 2.82 29.22
N TYR A 658 -13.87 3.19 27.95
CA TYR A 658 -13.00 2.83 26.82
C TYR A 658 -12.71 1.32 26.72
N GLY A 659 -13.55 0.50 27.36
CA GLY A 659 -13.39 -0.94 27.39
C GLY A 659 -13.65 -1.57 26.04
N ILE A 660 -12.93 -2.65 25.79
CA ILE A 660 -13.06 -3.46 24.60
C ILE A 660 -13.21 -4.94 24.98
N ALA A 661 -13.86 -5.71 24.13
CA ALA A 661 -13.91 -7.15 24.30
C ALA A 661 -13.92 -7.84 22.93
N LEU A 662 -13.04 -8.82 22.76
CA LEU A 662 -13.02 -9.72 21.63
C LEU A 662 -13.39 -11.12 22.07
N PHE A 663 -14.41 -11.68 21.45
CA PHE A 663 -14.81 -13.06 21.71
C PHE A 663 -14.69 -13.90 20.45
N SER A 664 -14.31 -15.17 20.59
CA SER A 664 -14.53 -16.19 19.56
C SER A 664 -15.74 -17.05 19.92
N PHE A 665 -16.48 -17.47 18.91
CA PHE A 665 -17.65 -18.35 19.08
C PHE A 665 -17.90 -19.18 17.81
N VAL A 666 -18.64 -20.28 17.98
CA VAL A 666 -19.09 -21.12 16.87
C VAL A 666 -20.61 -20.99 16.77
N GLU A 667 -21.09 -20.60 15.58
CA GLU A 667 -22.51 -20.44 15.30
C GLU A 667 -23.19 -21.79 15.12
N GLU A 668 -24.42 -21.95 15.70
CA GLU A 668 -25.26 -23.11 15.56
C GLU A 668 -26.48 -22.79 14.70
N GLU A 669 -26.99 -23.76 13.93
CA GLU A 669 -28.26 -23.57 13.21
C GLU A 669 -29.40 -23.23 14.17
N GLU A 670 -30.18 -22.21 13.83
CA GLU A 670 -31.44 -21.96 14.53
C GLU A 670 -32.39 -23.14 14.29
N ASP A 671 -33.01 -23.66 15.35
CA ASP A 671 -34.09 -24.63 15.23
C ASP A 671 -35.22 -23.99 14.41
N ARG A 672 -35.39 -24.39 13.16
CA ARG A 672 -36.61 -24.06 12.43
C ARG A 672 -37.77 -24.66 13.21
N GLU A 673 -38.37 -23.87 14.11
CA GLU A 673 -39.68 -24.20 14.63
C GLU A 673 -40.57 -24.39 13.41
N ALA A 674 -41.12 -25.60 13.30
CA ALA A 674 -42.10 -25.97 12.27
C ALA A 674 -43.32 -25.08 12.41
N ASN A 675 -43.25 -23.87 11.89
CA ASN A 675 -44.42 -23.01 11.68
C ASN A 675 -45.08 -23.48 10.39
N THR A 676 -45.48 -24.78 10.41
CA THR A 676 -46.43 -25.32 9.44
C THR A 676 -47.83 -24.89 9.83
N LYS A 677 -48.12 -23.60 9.63
CA LYS A 677 -49.50 -23.25 9.23
C LYS A 677 -49.54 -23.45 7.73
N PRO A 678 -50.36 -24.38 7.22
CA PRO A 678 -50.55 -24.52 5.80
C PRO A 678 -51.10 -23.18 5.25
N CYS A 679 -50.45 -22.67 4.23
CA CYS A 679 -50.98 -21.60 3.41
C CYS A 679 -52.37 -22.05 2.93
N PRO A 680 -53.44 -21.25 3.04
CA PRO A 680 -54.71 -21.58 2.45
C PRO A 680 -54.53 -21.79 0.94
N GLU A 681 -54.98 -22.91 0.43
CA GLU A 681 -55.03 -23.20 -1.00
C GLU A 681 -55.72 -22.06 -1.75
N GLU A 682 -55.03 -21.45 -2.68
CA GLU A 682 -55.62 -20.57 -3.69
C GLU A 682 -56.50 -21.42 -4.61
N ASP A 683 -57.79 -21.55 -4.25
CA ASP A 683 -58.81 -22.00 -5.16
C ASP A 683 -59.23 -20.88 -6.15
N SER A 684 -58.92 -21.19 -7.39
CA SER A 684 -59.61 -20.75 -8.61
C SER A 684 -60.25 -19.36 -8.68
N ILE A 685 -59.55 -18.43 -9.33
CA ILE A 685 -60.19 -17.41 -10.17
C ILE A 685 -59.48 -17.37 -11.53
N GLU A 686 -59.85 -18.29 -12.41
CA GLU A 686 -59.71 -18.10 -13.86
C GLU A 686 -60.94 -17.35 -14.41
N LYS A 687 -60.60 -16.38 -15.30
CA LYS A 687 -61.49 -15.72 -16.26
C LYS A 687 -62.43 -14.63 -15.75
N LYS A 688 -61.97 -13.39 -15.87
CA LYS A 688 -62.69 -12.29 -16.50
C LYS A 688 -61.80 -11.02 -16.50
N GLY A 689 -61.53 -10.44 -17.68
CA GLY A 689 -60.93 -9.11 -17.74
C GLY A 689 -59.86 -8.89 -18.83
N ARG A 690 -60.06 -9.47 -20.05
CA ARG A 690 -59.60 -8.81 -21.28
C ARG A 690 -60.69 -7.85 -21.69
N ASP A 691 -60.46 -6.57 -21.47
CA ASP A 691 -60.92 -5.41 -22.24
C ASP A 691 -60.94 -4.21 -21.26
N GLU A 692 -59.93 -3.37 -21.40
CA GLU A 692 -59.91 -1.96 -21.00
C GLU A 692 -58.44 -1.46 -20.94
N ARG A 693 -57.78 -1.51 -22.08
CA ARG A 693 -56.58 -0.72 -22.35
C ARG A 693 -56.64 -0.18 -23.78
N LYS A 694 -57.50 0.79 -23.99
CA LYS A 694 -57.40 1.75 -25.10
C LYS A 694 -58.27 2.94 -24.69
N GLU A 695 -57.63 3.96 -24.14
CA GLU A 695 -58.02 5.36 -24.15
C GLU A 695 -57.38 6.07 -22.96
N LYS A 696 -56.28 6.74 -23.24
CA LYS A 696 -55.83 8.00 -22.65
C LYS A 696 -54.39 8.27 -23.02
N THR A 697 -54.17 8.41 -24.32
CA THR A 697 -53.02 9.16 -24.84
C THR A 697 -53.62 10.39 -25.50
N ARG A 698 -53.57 11.53 -24.85
CA ARG A 698 -53.59 12.91 -25.40
C ARG A 698 -53.91 13.91 -24.29
N GLN A 699 -52.99 14.83 -24.19
CA GLN A 699 -53.05 16.17 -23.56
C GLN A 699 -52.10 16.34 -22.39
N GLY A 700 -51.16 17.22 -22.61
CA GLY A 700 -50.41 17.91 -21.57
C GLY A 700 -48.99 18.33 -21.97
N GLU A 701 -48.77 18.85 -23.19
CA GLU A 701 -47.65 19.79 -23.44
C GLU A 701 -47.94 21.14 -22.79
N LEU A 702 -46.87 21.87 -22.48
CA LEU A 702 -46.70 23.24 -21.98
C LEU A 702 -46.61 23.36 -20.44
N VAL A 703 -45.44 23.69 -19.88
CA VAL A 703 -44.89 25.06 -19.80
C VAL A 703 -43.56 25.01 -19.06
N ALA A 704 -42.53 25.37 -19.74
CA ALA A 704 -41.27 25.80 -19.14
C ALA A 704 -41.41 27.14 -18.46
N LYS A 705 -40.84 27.32 -17.27
CA LYS A 705 -40.28 28.63 -16.85
C LYS A 705 -39.37 28.44 -15.63
N ASN A 706 -38.09 28.74 -15.84
CA ASN A 706 -37.12 29.17 -14.83
C ASN A 706 -37.63 30.43 -14.08
N PRO A 707 -37.33 30.69 -12.82
CA PRO A 707 -36.36 31.76 -12.61
C PRO A 707 -35.30 31.51 -11.50
N ARG A 708 -34.19 32.16 -11.74
CA ARG A 708 -33.04 32.52 -10.93
C ARG A 708 -33.37 33.10 -9.54
N THR A 709 -32.29 33.06 -8.70
CA THR A 709 -31.89 33.92 -7.57
C THR A 709 -32.38 33.51 -6.17
N ALA A 710 -31.47 33.06 -5.32
CA ALA A 710 -30.69 33.79 -4.30
C ALA A 710 -29.61 32.87 -3.73
#